data_c842f85c67b330f36d223265e19cfb5b
#
_entry.id   c842f85c67b330f36d223265e19cfb5b
#
_cell.length_a   1.000
_cell.length_b   1.000
_cell.length_c   1.000
_cell.angle_alpha   90.00
_cell.angle_beta   90.00
_cell.angle_gamma   90.00
#
_symmetry.space_group_name_H-M   'P 1'
#
loop_
_entity.id
_entity.type
_entity.pdbx_description
1 polymer ?
#
loop_
_entity_poly.entity_id
_entity_poly.type
_entity_poly.pdbx_seq_one_letter_code
_entity_poly.pdbx_strand_id
1 'polypeptide(L)'
;MDRALGGLFVVWAGLACLPLGAWTGVAPTGPHAEVWGLWARMLALVGLVTTLVVILAGARAGAALRGAGRAVLRVPLPIFLVALGVAAMLEAAAVALWCFDRMPPLIDAWVQYFQARVLLGGTWVAPPAPSPAHFGTLFAPITADAWFVQYPPIHPALLAVGMALGAPWLVTPVLAGFLPAAVYALGAGSGDARIGRLAALLVLVSPFVIAIDASAMNHLPAALLVTIGLAVLGAVAAGRVGAGLALGAAVGLLLGLRPLDGAILAVIGAIAVLAGLRARGGVTTGLAVAVAGLATLAPTLLYNRATTGSFFTFTYAVVQGTLLGLEQEVPWGTTLTAVRALGLTALDGHQLNVYLLEWPLPVTVLAALGVWAARGGAPAAVRASAAYVLGLVGALFFYFHRDTLFGPRLLFSAVPPLLVLTAAGLVALVDVRRRLGASGLALGDVAAVGLAATALLAATTLVPPRLASHRTIGSPVALHPEEDARRAGIERALVLIPDGLGSRLIVRMWAAGVPMTATAALYKRADACRLGDAIATVSRGPDFQARLDQALQGASPGRRVAGATPDPMLRLPDDGKPSERCAAEIARDRRGTLQFAPYLYLNAPTLDGAIVWARELGGDDDTALARRYPDRPVYRYRGPRRDGTSPFELLAEPTTNAVASTTNTP
;
A
#
# COMPACT_ATOMS: atom_id res chain seq x y z
N MET A 1 -27.28 18.73 7.63
CA MET A 1 -26.07 18.06 7.16
C MET A 1 -25.21 17.57 8.33
N ASP A 2 -24.86 18.40 9.30
CA ASP A 2 -23.95 18.06 10.41
C ASP A 2 -24.46 16.92 11.32
N ARG A 3 -25.79 16.86 11.57
CA ARG A 3 -26.39 15.76 12.37
C ARG A 3 -26.35 14.42 11.65
N ALA A 4 -26.61 14.40 10.35
CA ALA A 4 -26.58 13.16 9.56
C ALA A 4 -25.16 12.62 9.42
N LEU A 5 -24.20 13.51 9.09
CA LEU A 5 -22.77 13.13 8.98
C LEU A 5 -22.24 12.61 10.33
N GLY A 6 -22.56 13.29 11.43
CA GLY A 6 -22.21 12.86 12.79
C GLY A 6 -22.86 11.52 13.16
N GLY A 7 -24.13 11.31 12.79
CA GLY A 7 -24.82 10.04 13.03
C GLY A 7 -24.18 8.88 12.27
N LEU A 8 -23.90 9.05 10.98
CA LEU A 8 -23.21 8.05 10.16
C LEU A 8 -21.82 7.71 10.71
N PHE A 9 -21.09 8.73 11.17
CA PHE A 9 -19.76 8.51 11.75
C PHE A 9 -19.84 7.70 13.06
N VAL A 10 -20.83 7.98 13.92
CA VAL A 10 -21.08 7.22 15.15
C VAL A 10 -21.46 5.76 14.83
N VAL A 11 -22.30 5.55 13.81
CA VAL A 11 -22.67 4.19 13.36
C VAL A 11 -21.43 3.43 12.89
N TRP A 12 -20.59 4.05 12.03
CA TRP A 12 -19.35 3.41 11.59
C TRP A 12 -18.40 3.11 12.75
N ALA A 13 -18.20 4.04 13.67
CA ALA A 13 -17.37 3.83 14.87
C ALA A 13 -17.90 2.68 15.73
N GLY A 14 -19.24 2.55 15.87
CA GLY A 14 -19.87 1.42 16.54
C GLY A 14 -19.62 0.09 15.83
N LEU A 15 -19.80 0.04 14.50
CA LEU A 15 -19.49 -1.15 13.68
C LEU A 15 -18.02 -1.57 13.82
N ALA A 16 -17.10 -0.62 13.88
CA ALA A 16 -15.67 -0.87 14.06
C ALA A 16 -15.32 -1.48 15.44
N CYS A 17 -16.22 -1.41 16.40
CA CYS A 17 -16.08 -2.01 17.74
C CYS A 17 -16.80 -3.35 17.90
N LEU A 18 -17.49 -3.87 16.84
CA LEU A 18 -18.22 -5.13 16.87
C LEU A 18 -17.48 -6.22 16.10
N PRO A 19 -17.51 -7.49 16.55
CA PRO A 19 -16.86 -8.62 15.85
C PRO A 19 -17.67 -9.08 14.63
N LEU A 20 -18.16 -8.16 13.80
CA LEU A 20 -18.99 -8.47 12.63
C LEU A 20 -18.28 -9.35 11.61
N GLY A 21 -16.96 -9.22 11.49
CA GLY A 21 -16.18 -10.08 10.60
C GLY A 21 -16.33 -11.57 10.94
N ALA A 22 -16.40 -11.93 12.23
CA ALA A 22 -16.65 -13.30 12.67
C ALA A 22 -18.11 -13.73 12.39
N TRP A 23 -19.09 -12.86 12.62
CA TRP A 23 -20.51 -13.16 12.44
C TRP A 23 -20.92 -13.26 10.97
N THR A 24 -20.23 -12.54 10.08
CA THR A 24 -20.51 -12.53 8.64
C THR A 24 -19.72 -13.58 7.85
N GLY A 25 -19.02 -14.49 8.54
CA GLY A 25 -18.22 -15.53 7.88
C GLY A 25 -16.98 -14.98 7.14
N VAL A 26 -16.61 -13.72 7.35
CA VAL A 26 -15.32 -13.20 6.98
C VAL A 26 -14.34 -13.81 7.98
N ALA A 27 -13.97 -15.08 7.75
CA ALA A 27 -13.04 -15.76 8.61
C ALA A 27 -11.74 -15.00 8.62
N PRO A 28 -11.24 -14.60 9.80
CA PRO A 28 -9.93 -14.01 9.90
C PRO A 28 -8.92 -15.11 9.55
N THR A 29 -8.34 -15.04 8.36
CA THR A 29 -7.24 -15.91 7.94
C THR A 29 -5.94 -15.17 8.14
N GLY A 30 -4.98 -15.80 8.83
CA GLY A 30 -3.67 -15.19 9.10
C GLY A 30 -3.73 -14.04 10.12
N PRO A 31 -3.09 -12.89 9.85
CA PRO A 31 -2.96 -11.76 10.79
C PRO A 31 -4.29 -11.24 11.35
N HIS A 32 -5.39 -11.45 10.66
CA HIS A 32 -6.71 -10.99 11.08
C HIS A 32 -7.27 -11.75 12.29
N ALA A 33 -6.93 -13.04 12.45
CA ALA A 33 -7.40 -13.85 13.58
C ALA A 33 -6.93 -13.29 14.93
N GLU A 34 -5.78 -12.60 14.91
CA GLU A 34 -5.12 -12.15 16.12
C GLU A 34 -5.52 -10.73 16.55
N VAL A 35 -6.19 -9.94 15.67
CA VAL A 35 -6.45 -8.52 15.93
C VAL A 35 -7.26 -8.31 17.21
N TRP A 36 -8.31 -9.10 17.43
CA TRP A 36 -9.11 -9.04 18.66
C TRP A 36 -8.33 -9.48 19.89
N GLY A 37 -7.53 -10.53 19.77
CA GLY A 37 -6.66 -11.01 20.86
C GLY A 37 -5.56 -9.99 21.19
N LEU A 38 -5.03 -9.31 20.18
CA LEU A 38 -4.07 -8.23 20.36
C LEU A 38 -4.72 -7.05 21.10
N TRP A 39 -5.90 -6.61 20.68
CA TRP A 39 -6.63 -5.53 21.35
C TRP A 39 -6.94 -5.86 22.81
N ALA A 40 -7.39 -7.08 23.11
CA ALA A 40 -7.63 -7.53 24.47
C ALA A 40 -6.36 -7.49 25.34
N ARG A 41 -5.21 -7.90 24.79
CA ARG A 41 -3.91 -7.82 25.49
C ARG A 41 -3.51 -6.36 25.75
N MET A 42 -3.68 -5.48 24.77
CA MET A 42 -3.43 -4.04 24.93
C MET A 42 -4.32 -3.43 26.02
N LEU A 43 -5.61 -3.77 26.02
CA LEU A 43 -6.57 -3.32 27.02
C LEU A 43 -6.17 -3.80 28.42
N ALA A 44 -5.77 -5.07 28.56
CA ALA A 44 -5.35 -5.61 29.84
C ALA A 44 -4.05 -4.97 30.36
N LEU A 45 -3.01 -4.88 29.53
CA LEU A 45 -1.69 -4.38 29.96
C LEU A 45 -1.68 -2.85 30.10
N VAL A 46 -2.00 -2.13 29.03
CA VAL A 46 -1.93 -0.68 29.00
C VAL A 46 -3.07 -0.08 29.82
N GLY A 47 -4.28 -0.65 29.72
CA GLY A 47 -5.45 -0.19 30.47
C GLY A 47 -5.28 -0.35 31.97
N LEU A 48 -4.78 -1.49 32.45
CA LEU A 48 -4.52 -1.72 33.88
C LEU A 48 -3.48 -0.74 34.44
N VAL A 49 -2.31 -0.63 33.75
CA VAL A 49 -1.23 0.26 34.18
C VAL A 49 -1.68 1.72 34.15
N THR A 50 -2.38 2.14 33.08
CA THR A 50 -2.94 3.49 32.98
C THR A 50 -3.92 3.79 34.11
N THR A 51 -4.81 2.85 34.45
CA THR A 51 -5.75 2.98 35.54
C THR A 51 -5.02 3.18 36.87
N LEU A 52 -4.00 2.38 37.14
CA LEU A 52 -3.16 2.50 38.35
C LEU A 52 -2.47 3.87 38.40
N VAL A 53 -1.88 4.35 37.28
CA VAL A 53 -1.24 5.67 37.20
C VAL A 53 -2.25 6.79 37.49
N VAL A 54 -3.47 6.70 36.95
CA VAL A 54 -4.55 7.69 37.23
C VAL A 54 -4.93 7.72 38.71
N ILE A 55 -5.07 6.54 39.35
CA ILE A 55 -5.42 6.44 40.76
C ILE A 55 -4.32 7.04 41.65
N LEU A 56 -3.06 6.70 41.38
CA LEU A 56 -1.93 7.07 42.22
C LEU A 56 -1.45 8.52 42.05
N ALA A 57 -1.51 9.05 40.83
CA ALA A 57 -0.88 10.31 40.44
C ALA A 57 -1.82 11.35 39.82
N GLY A 58 -3.10 11.04 39.59
CA GLY A 58 -4.02 11.79 38.75
C GLY A 58 -4.08 13.30 38.99
N ALA A 59 -4.19 13.75 40.23
CA ALA A 59 -4.29 15.18 40.52
C ALA A 59 -2.99 15.96 40.30
N ARG A 60 -1.85 15.39 40.76
CA ARG A 60 -0.52 16.02 40.64
C ARG A 60 -0.03 16.01 39.18
N ALA A 61 -0.15 14.86 38.51
CA ALA A 61 0.24 14.70 37.14
C ALA A 61 -0.62 15.53 36.16
N GLY A 62 -1.94 15.69 36.44
CA GLY A 62 -2.82 16.54 35.64
C GLY A 62 -2.39 17.99 35.56
N ALA A 63 -1.93 18.56 36.70
CA ALA A 63 -1.39 19.91 36.73
C ALA A 63 -0.09 20.06 35.94
N ALA A 64 0.81 19.07 36.04
CA ALA A 64 2.06 19.03 35.28
C ALA A 64 1.81 18.91 33.79
N LEU A 65 0.88 18.03 33.36
CA LEU A 65 0.51 17.85 31.96
C LEU A 65 -0.11 19.10 31.32
N ARG A 66 -0.94 19.83 32.08
CA ARG A 66 -1.44 21.14 31.62
C ARG A 66 -0.29 22.14 31.44
N GLY A 67 0.71 22.09 32.32
CA GLY A 67 1.95 22.86 32.18
C GLY A 67 2.72 22.51 30.90
N ALA A 68 2.93 21.25 30.68
CA ALA A 68 3.60 20.72 29.46
C ALA A 68 2.82 21.09 28.19
N GLY A 69 1.50 20.91 28.18
CA GLY A 69 0.66 21.31 27.06
C GLY A 69 0.76 22.80 26.72
N ARG A 70 0.79 23.66 27.76
CA ARG A 70 1.03 25.10 27.58
C ARG A 70 2.43 25.40 27.05
N ALA A 71 3.44 24.66 27.47
CA ALA A 71 4.80 24.82 26.98
C ALA A 71 4.89 24.47 25.47
N VAL A 72 4.26 23.35 25.06
CA VAL A 72 4.16 22.97 23.63
C VAL A 72 3.46 24.05 22.81
N LEU A 73 2.39 24.65 23.33
CA LEU A 73 1.69 25.74 22.65
C LEU A 73 2.52 27.02 22.52
N ARG A 74 3.51 27.25 23.41
CA ARG A 74 4.42 28.40 23.37
C ARG A 74 5.56 28.23 22.35
N VAL A 75 5.87 27.01 21.91
CA VAL A 75 6.89 26.80 20.88
C VAL A 75 6.45 27.53 19.61
N PRO A 76 7.31 28.36 19.01
CA PRO A 76 7.00 29.01 17.72
C PRO A 76 6.59 28.00 16.68
N LEU A 77 5.52 28.26 15.97
CA LEU A 77 4.93 27.31 15.03
C LEU A 77 5.92 26.79 13.97
N PRO A 78 6.74 27.63 13.33
CA PRO A 78 7.72 27.14 12.35
C PRO A 78 8.70 26.14 12.96
N ILE A 79 9.24 26.43 14.16
CA ILE A 79 10.16 25.52 14.88
C ILE A 79 9.48 24.20 15.21
N PHE A 80 8.24 24.26 15.70
CA PHE A 80 7.44 23.07 16.00
C PHE A 80 7.25 22.18 14.75
N LEU A 81 6.82 22.76 13.62
CA LEU A 81 6.56 22.02 12.41
C LEU A 81 7.84 21.46 11.77
N VAL A 82 8.93 22.23 11.75
CA VAL A 82 10.23 21.77 11.24
C VAL A 82 10.75 20.61 12.09
N ALA A 83 10.69 20.73 13.42
CA ALA A 83 11.13 19.66 14.32
C ALA A 83 10.34 18.37 14.11
N LEU A 84 8.99 18.44 14.00
CA LEU A 84 8.15 17.28 13.71
C LEU A 84 8.42 16.71 12.31
N GLY A 85 8.59 17.57 11.31
CA GLY A 85 8.88 17.12 9.95
C GLY A 85 10.22 16.38 9.86
N VAL A 86 11.25 16.90 10.50
CA VAL A 86 12.56 16.23 10.57
C VAL A 86 12.44 14.90 11.34
N ALA A 87 11.71 14.87 12.45
CA ALA A 87 11.50 13.64 13.20
C ALA A 87 10.77 12.58 12.35
N ALA A 88 9.66 12.92 11.69
CA ALA A 88 8.91 12.00 10.81
C ALA A 88 9.78 11.46 9.67
N MET A 89 10.56 12.32 9.03
CA MET A 89 11.51 11.92 7.98
C MET A 89 12.54 10.91 8.52
N LEU A 90 13.13 11.19 9.68
CA LEU A 90 14.17 10.34 10.28
C LEU A 90 13.59 9.00 10.76
N GLU A 91 12.39 8.98 11.35
CA GLU A 91 11.70 7.75 11.76
C GLU A 91 11.40 6.86 10.55
N ALA A 92 10.82 7.43 9.48
CA ALA A 92 10.54 6.70 8.25
C ALA A 92 11.82 6.18 7.59
N ALA A 93 12.88 7.00 7.52
CA ALA A 93 14.18 6.59 6.99
C ALA A 93 14.81 5.46 7.83
N ALA A 94 14.73 5.56 9.17
CA ALA A 94 15.25 4.53 10.07
C ALA A 94 14.52 3.19 9.87
N VAL A 95 13.19 3.19 9.72
CA VAL A 95 12.40 1.99 9.46
C VAL A 95 12.69 1.44 8.06
N ALA A 96 12.83 2.29 7.04
CA ALA A 96 13.22 1.87 5.69
C ALA A 96 14.60 1.17 5.69
N LEU A 97 15.55 1.68 6.47
CA LEU A 97 16.88 1.06 6.63
C LEU A 97 16.83 -0.20 7.47
N TRP A 98 16.20 -0.15 8.64
CA TRP A 98 16.27 -1.22 9.64
C TRP A 98 15.27 -2.36 9.39
N CYS A 99 14.02 -2.04 8.98
CA CYS A 99 13.00 -3.06 8.76
C CYS A 99 12.98 -3.58 7.32
N PHE A 100 13.23 -2.72 6.34
CA PHE A 100 13.05 -3.04 4.92
C PHE A 100 14.35 -3.11 4.13
N ASP A 101 15.49 -2.85 4.76
CA ASP A 101 16.82 -2.89 4.10
C ASP A 101 16.85 -2.09 2.78
N ARG A 102 16.23 -0.92 2.76
CA ARG A 102 16.06 -0.03 1.59
C ARG A 102 15.27 -0.66 0.42
N MET A 103 14.65 -1.81 0.64
CA MET A 103 13.85 -2.52 -0.37
C MET A 103 12.35 -2.32 -0.10
N PRO A 104 11.54 -2.12 -1.13
CA PRO A 104 10.10 -2.14 -0.95
C PRO A 104 9.61 -3.49 -0.41
N PRO A 105 8.68 -3.50 0.56
CA PRO A 105 8.19 -4.74 1.14
C PRO A 105 7.15 -5.48 0.28
N LEU A 106 6.65 -4.84 -0.79
CA LEU A 106 5.52 -5.33 -1.59
C LEU A 106 5.74 -5.23 -3.09
N ILE A 107 5.11 -6.17 -3.80
CA ILE A 107 5.09 -6.23 -5.26
C ILE A 107 4.57 -4.93 -5.90
N ASP A 108 3.60 -4.27 -5.28
CA ASP A 108 3.06 -2.98 -5.72
C ASP A 108 4.16 -1.93 -5.94
N ALA A 109 5.10 -1.83 -5.02
CA ALA A 109 6.19 -0.86 -5.13
C ALA A 109 7.29 -1.33 -6.10
N TRP A 110 7.59 -2.64 -6.17
CA TRP A 110 8.60 -3.15 -7.12
C TRP A 110 8.21 -2.91 -8.58
N VAL A 111 6.94 -3.15 -8.92
CA VAL A 111 6.49 -2.87 -10.28
C VAL A 111 6.49 -1.37 -10.58
N GLN A 112 6.21 -0.52 -9.57
CA GLN A 112 6.32 0.92 -9.74
C GLN A 112 7.78 1.39 -9.88
N TYR A 113 8.75 0.70 -9.26
CA TYR A 113 10.18 0.91 -9.51
C TYR A 113 10.55 0.57 -10.98
N PHE A 114 10.01 -0.51 -11.54
CA PHE A 114 10.18 -0.80 -12.97
C PHE A 114 9.61 0.33 -13.85
N GLN A 115 8.39 0.79 -13.57
CA GLN A 115 7.80 1.90 -14.30
C GLN A 115 8.61 3.20 -14.16
N ALA A 116 9.23 3.43 -13.01
CA ALA A 116 10.14 4.56 -12.82
C ALA A 116 11.36 4.48 -13.76
N ARG A 117 11.92 3.28 -13.96
CA ARG A 117 13.00 3.08 -14.97
C ARG A 117 12.50 3.33 -16.41
N VAL A 118 11.29 2.91 -16.73
CA VAL A 118 10.67 3.19 -18.05
C VAL A 118 10.57 4.70 -18.27
N LEU A 119 10.08 5.43 -17.27
CA LEU A 119 9.96 6.90 -17.35
C LEU A 119 11.32 7.60 -17.44
N LEU A 120 12.35 7.11 -16.76
CA LEU A 120 13.73 7.62 -16.90
C LEU A 120 14.29 7.41 -18.33
N GLY A 121 13.84 6.36 -19.02
CA GLY A 121 14.12 6.15 -20.44
C GLY A 121 13.36 7.09 -21.38
N GLY A 122 12.53 8.01 -20.87
CA GLY A 122 11.77 8.99 -21.64
C GLY A 122 10.53 8.42 -22.34
N THR A 123 10.05 7.24 -21.93
CA THR A 123 8.89 6.56 -22.53
C THR A 123 7.81 6.27 -21.50
N TRP A 124 6.56 6.13 -21.95
CA TRP A 124 5.45 5.73 -21.08
C TRP A 124 5.38 4.20 -20.88
N VAL A 125 5.83 3.44 -21.84
CA VAL A 125 5.79 1.98 -21.86
C VAL A 125 7.15 1.43 -22.32
N ALA A 126 7.51 0.25 -21.83
CA ALA A 126 8.65 -0.49 -22.35
C ALA A 126 8.25 -1.30 -23.60
N PRO A 127 9.20 -1.67 -24.48
CA PRO A 127 8.94 -2.64 -25.53
C PRO A 127 8.52 -3.98 -24.94
N PRO A 128 7.68 -4.79 -25.65
CA PRO A 128 7.26 -6.08 -25.15
C PRO A 128 8.47 -7.00 -24.97
N ALA A 129 8.51 -7.69 -23.82
CA ALA A 129 9.61 -8.63 -23.56
C ALA A 129 9.56 -9.80 -24.55
N PRO A 130 10.71 -10.22 -25.10
CA PRO A 130 10.78 -11.24 -26.16
C PRO A 130 10.36 -12.65 -25.70
N SER A 131 10.31 -12.88 -24.41
CA SER A 131 9.83 -14.12 -23.78
C SER A 131 8.98 -13.78 -22.56
N PRO A 132 7.70 -13.43 -22.75
CA PRO A 132 6.85 -12.86 -21.72
C PRO A 132 6.75 -13.71 -20.43
N ALA A 133 6.81 -15.03 -20.52
CA ALA A 133 6.75 -15.91 -19.36
C ALA A 133 7.94 -15.74 -18.40
N HIS A 134 9.13 -15.38 -18.91
CA HIS A 134 10.31 -15.15 -18.09
C HIS A 134 10.29 -13.80 -17.35
N PHE A 135 9.55 -12.82 -17.84
CA PHE A 135 9.56 -11.44 -17.33
C PHE A 135 8.22 -10.97 -16.77
N GLY A 136 7.12 -11.63 -17.15
CA GLY A 136 5.79 -11.29 -16.67
C GLY A 136 5.66 -11.43 -15.15
N THR A 137 4.98 -10.47 -14.50
CA THR A 137 4.63 -10.54 -13.08
C THR A 137 3.27 -9.89 -12.85
N LEU A 138 2.70 -10.13 -11.67
CA LEU A 138 1.46 -9.50 -11.26
C LEU A 138 1.61 -7.97 -11.35
N PHE A 139 0.60 -7.27 -11.82
CA PHE A 139 0.55 -5.81 -11.98
C PHE A 139 1.47 -5.19 -13.04
N ALA A 140 2.24 -6.01 -13.78
CA ALA A 140 3.09 -5.56 -14.88
C ALA A 140 2.85 -6.42 -16.12
N PRO A 141 1.69 -6.26 -16.81
CA PRO A 141 1.34 -7.03 -17.98
C PRO A 141 2.27 -6.75 -19.15
N ILE A 142 2.52 -7.79 -19.95
CA ILE A 142 3.20 -7.73 -21.23
C ILE A 142 2.16 -8.07 -22.30
N THR A 143 1.86 -7.09 -23.15
CA THR A 143 0.99 -7.26 -24.33
C THR A 143 1.83 -7.48 -25.58
N ALA A 144 1.18 -7.63 -26.74
CA ALA A 144 1.89 -7.74 -28.02
C ALA A 144 2.72 -6.48 -28.33
N ASP A 145 2.25 -5.31 -27.90
CA ASP A 145 2.81 -4.01 -28.31
C ASP A 145 3.60 -3.31 -27.20
N ALA A 146 3.36 -3.67 -25.92
CA ALA A 146 3.88 -2.92 -24.81
C ALA A 146 4.06 -3.74 -23.51
N TRP A 147 5.01 -3.31 -22.70
CA TRP A 147 5.18 -3.75 -21.32
C TRP A 147 5.02 -2.56 -20.37
N PHE A 148 4.07 -2.60 -19.47
CA PHE A 148 3.70 -1.49 -18.60
C PHE A 148 3.19 -1.97 -17.26
N VAL A 149 2.91 -1.02 -16.35
CA VAL A 149 2.44 -1.31 -15.00
C VAL A 149 1.01 -0.79 -14.83
N GLN A 150 0.19 -1.52 -14.07
CA GLN A 150 -1.21 -1.12 -13.84
C GLN A 150 -1.37 0.21 -13.07
N TYR A 151 -0.33 0.64 -12.35
CA TYR A 151 -0.39 1.84 -11.51
C TYR A 151 -0.24 3.11 -12.35
N PRO A 152 -1.03 4.16 -12.07
CA PRO A 152 -0.89 5.45 -12.73
C PRO A 152 0.50 6.07 -12.51
N PRO A 153 0.96 7.00 -13.37
CA PRO A 153 2.36 7.36 -13.51
C PRO A 153 2.93 8.30 -12.45
N ILE A 154 2.10 8.95 -11.63
CA ILE A 154 2.57 10.03 -10.73
C ILE A 154 3.53 9.50 -9.65
N HIS A 155 3.23 8.37 -9.01
CA HIS A 155 4.18 7.81 -8.03
C HIS A 155 5.43 7.21 -8.68
N PRO A 156 5.34 6.44 -9.78
CA PRO A 156 6.53 6.09 -10.56
C PRO A 156 7.41 7.28 -10.95
N ALA A 157 6.83 8.43 -11.30
CA ALA A 157 7.59 9.64 -11.60
C ALA A 157 8.34 10.18 -10.37
N LEU A 158 7.73 10.16 -9.18
CA LEU A 158 8.43 10.50 -7.93
C LEU A 158 9.58 9.54 -7.64
N LEU A 159 9.35 8.24 -7.83
CA LEU A 159 10.39 7.21 -7.68
C LEU A 159 11.52 7.38 -8.71
N ALA A 160 11.20 7.81 -9.94
CA ALA A 160 12.19 8.10 -10.98
C ALA A 160 13.14 9.22 -10.55
N VAL A 161 12.64 10.28 -9.90
CA VAL A 161 13.50 11.32 -9.31
C VAL A 161 14.43 10.73 -8.25
N GLY A 162 13.91 9.90 -7.35
CA GLY A 162 14.71 9.20 -6.35
C GLY A 162 15.77 8.28 -6.96
N MET A 163 15.43 7.57 -8.05
CA MET A 163 16.38 6.72 -8.79
C MET A 163 17.48 7.53 -9.46
N ALA A 164 17.15 8.66 -10.08
CA ALA A 164 18.12 9.57 -10.68
C ALA A 164 19.12 10.12 -9.64
N LEU A 165 18.69 10.25 -8.38
CA LEU A 165 19.52 10.65 -7.24
C LEU A 165 20.21 9.45 -6.54
N GLY A 166 20.05 8.22 -7.03
CA GLY A 166 20.63 7.00 -6.45
C GLY A 166 19.98 6.50 -5.15
N ALA A 167 18.84 7.08 -4.75
CA ALA A 167 18.19 6.75 -3.48
C ALA A 167 16.64 6.69 -3.58
N PRO A 168 16.07 5.81 -4.40
CA PRO A 168 14.61 5.73 -4.58
C PRO A 168 13.85 5.42 -3.29
N TRP A 169 14.46 4.70 -2.35
CA TRP A 169 13.90 4.35 -1.05
C TRP A 169 13.70 5.58 -0.12
N LEU A 170 14.40 6.70 -0.37
CA LEU A 170 14.25 7.94 0.40
C LEU A 170 13.06 8.79 -0.03
N VAL A 171 12.41 8.52 -1.16
CA VAL A 171 11.31 9.34 -1.69
C VAL A 171 10.18 9.47 -0.67
N THR A 172 9.70 8.35 -0.13
CA THR A 172 8.61 8.40 0.85
C THR A 172 9.06 8.92 2.23
N PRO A 173 10.22 8.59 2.81
CA PRO A 173 10.73 9.25 4.01
C PRO A 173 10.84 10.79 3.88
N VAL A 174 11.32 11.31 2.76
CA VAL A 174 11.36 12.76 2.54
C VAL A 174 9.95 13.37 2.50
N LEU A 175 9.01 12.72 1.83
CA LEU A 175 7.61 13.17 1.82
C LEU A 175 6.96 13.10 3.20
N ALA A 176 7.33 12.12 4.05
CA ALA A 176 6.85 12.01 5.43
C ALA A 176 7.13 13.27 6.25
N GLY A 177 8.26 13.95 5.96
CA GLY A 177 8.61 15.21 6.61
C GLY A 177 7.59 16.34 6.42
N PHE A 178 6.76 16.29 5.38
CA PHE A 178 5.71 17.29 5.12
C PHE A 178 4.37 16.91 5.77
N LEU A 179 4.16 15.66 6.15
CA LEU A 179 2.88 15.18 6.66
C LEU A 179 2.44 15.89 7.97
N PRO A 180 3.30 16.09 9.00
CA PRO A 180 2.90 16.81 10.21
C PRO A 180 2.42 18.23 9.94
N ALA A 181 3.05 18.94 8.99
CA ALA A 181 2.66 20.30 8.62
C ALA A 181 1.30 20.33 7.90
N ALA A 182 1.05 19.39 7.00
CA ALA A 182 -0.24 19.26 6.31
C ALA A 182 -1.36 18.92 7.30
N VAL A 183 -1.13 17.98 8.22
CA VAL A 183 -2.08 17.59 9.28
C VAL A 183 -2.35 18.75 10.24
N TYR A 184 -1.31 19.50 10.62
CA TYR A 184 -1.48 20.72 11.41
C TYR A 184 -2.38 21.74 10.69
N ALA A 185 -2.11 22.00 9.41
CA ALA A 185 -2.90 22.96 8.63
C ALA A 185 -4.38 22.58 8.56
N LEU A 186 -4.67 21.29 8.33
CA LEU A 186 -6.04 20.78 8.35
C LEU A 186 -6.67 20.91 9.74
N GLY A 187 -5.96 20.49 10.80
CA GLY A 187 -6.44 20.56 12.18
C GLY A 187 -6.65 21.98 12.69
N ALA A 188 -5.76 22.92 12.34
CA ALA A 188 -5.91 24.35 12.67
C ALA A 188 -7.13 25.01 12.01
N GLY A 189 -7.58 24.46 10.87
CA GLY A 189 -8.84 24.84 10.22
C GLY A 189 -10.09 24.56 11.08
N SER A 190 -9.96 23.85 12.21
CA SER A 190 -11.01 23.69 13.21
C SER A 190 -11.23 24.94 14.11
N GLY A 191 -10.34 25.93 14.02
CA GLY A 191 -10.37 27.11 14.86
C GLY A 191 -9.68 26.94 16.22
N ASP A 192 -9.14 25.75 16.53
CA ASP A 192 -8.38 25.47 17.74
C ASP A 192 -6.99 24.93 17.40
N ALA A 193 -5.95 25.73 17.65
CA ALA A 193 -4.56 25.36 17.39
C ALA A 193 -4.08 24.13 18.19
N ARG A 194 -4.75 23.79 19.30
CA ARG A 194 -4.45 22.58 20.08
C ARG A 194 -4.74 21.33 19.25
N ILE A 195 -5.86 21.32 18.51
CA ILE A 195 -6.25 20.21 17.64
C ILE A 195 -5.17 20.00 16.55
N GLY A 196 -4.74 21.08 15.87
CA GLY A 196 -3.71 21.00 14.86
C GLY A 196 -2.38 20.45 15.40
N ARG A 197 -1.90 20.99 16.53
CA ARG A 197 -0.64 20.53 17.15
C ARG A 197 -0.73 19.08 17.65
N LEU A 198 -1.85 18.71 18.29
CA LEU A 198 -2.03 17.35 18.76
C LEU A 198 -2.12 16.36 17.60
N ALA A 199 -2.88 16.67 16.55
CA ALA A 199 -2.97 15.82 15.35
C ALA A 199 -1.60 15.62 14.68
N ALA A 200 -0.78 16.68 14.58
CA ALA A 200 0.57 16.61 14.05
C ALA A 200 1.50 15.72 14.92
N LEU A 201 1.36 15.76 16.25
CA LEU A 201 2.10 14.88 17.16
C LEU A 201 1.66 13.42 17.03
N LEU A 202 0.36 13.15 16.79
CA LEU A 202 -0.15 11.79 16.62
C LEU A 202 0.43 11.11 15.37
N VAL A 203 0.87 11.87 14.35
CA VAL A 203 1.56 11.33 13.18
C VAL A 203 2.82 10.56 13.58
N LEU A 204 3.65 11.13 14.49
CA LEU A 204 4.94 10.57 14.90
C LEU A 204 4.80 9.31 15.77
N VAL A 205 3.72 9.19 16.52
CA VAL A 205 3.54 8.04 17.42
C VAL A 205 2.72 6.91 16.80
N SER A 206 2.37 7.04 15.53
CA SER A 206 1.59 6.03 14.79
C SER A 206 2.50 5.01 14.11
N PRO A 207 2.58 3.76 14.59
CA PRO A 207 3.40 2.74 13.93
C PRO A 207 2.89 2.41 12.52
N PHE A 208 1.58 2.54 12.29
CA PHE A 208 0.99 2.35 10.96
C PHE A 208 1.45 3.44 9.98
N VAL A 209 1.48 4.72 10.42
CA VAL A 209 1.98 5.83 9.59
C VAL A 209 3.46 5.63 9.30
N ILE A 210 4.28 5.40 10.32
CA ILE A 210 5.75 5.22 10.18
C ILE A 210 6.08 4.07 9.21
N ALA A 211 5.38 2.93 9.31
CA ALA A 211 5.62 1.78 8.43
C ALA A 211 5.25 2.06 6.97
N ILE A 212 4.11 2.70 6.71
CA ILE A 212 3.71 3.10 5.36
C ILE A 212 4.66 4.15 4.79
N ASP A 213 5.06 5.13 5.58
CA ASP A 213 5.98 6.20 5.18
C ASP A 213 7.37 5.66 4.78
N ALA A 214 7.76 4.52 5.36
CA ALA A 214 9.01 3.83 5.05
C ALA A 214 8.93 2.88 3.83
N SER A 215 7.74 2.58 3.32
CA SER A 215 7.49 1.41 2.44
C SER A 215 7.66 1.66 0.94
N ALA A 216 8.03 2.86 0.51
CA ALA A 216 8.09 3.28 -0.89
C ALA A 216 6.76 3.09 -1.68
N MET A 217 5.62 3.13 -0.99
CA MET A 217 4.29 2.95 -1.59
C MET A 217 3.62 4.29 -1.90
N ASN A 218 2.66 4.27 -2.82
CA ASN A 218 1.90 5.47 -3.25
C ASN A 218 0.89 6.00 -2.20
N HIS A 219 0.79 5.37 -1.05
CA HIS A 219 -0.17 5.71 0.00
C HIS A 219 0.13 7.05 0.67
N LEU A 220 1.40 7.31 1.00
CA LEU A 220 1.82 8.56 1.64
C LEU A 220 1.61 9.79 0.75
N PRO A 221 2.10 9.83 -0.52
CA PRO A 221 1.83 10.99 -1.38
C PRO A 221 0.32 11.21 -1.59
N ALA A 222 -0.49 10.15 -1.65
CA ALA A 222 -1.93 10.29 -1.70
C ALA A 222 -2.51 10.92 -0.42
N ALA A 223 -2.08 10.46 0.77
CA ALA A 223 -2.51 11.02 2.04
C ALA A 223 -2.14 12.51 2.20
N LEU A 224 -0.95 12.91 1.73
CA LEU A 224 -0.53 14.31 1.68
C LEU A 224 -1.45 15.16 0.80
N LEU A 225 -1.74 14.70 -0.42
CA LEU A 225 -2.59 15.44 -1.36
C LEU A 225 -4.03 15.55 -0.84
N VAL A 226 -4.58 14.49 -0.25
CA VAL A 226 -5.87 14.52 0.44
C VAL A 226 -5.86 15.57 1.55
N THR A 227 -4.87 15.54 2.41
CA THR A 227 -4.78 16.44 3.57
C THR A 227 -4.67 17.90 3.14
N ILE A 228 -3.83 18.19 2.13
CA ILE A 228 -3.69 19.53 1.54
C ILE A 228 -5.01 19.98 0.91
N GLY A 229 -5.64 19.12 0.10
CA GLY A 229 -6.92 19.42 -0.54
C GLY A 229 -8.01 19.76 0.48
N LEU A 230 -8.13 18.95 1.56
CA LEU A 230 -9.09 19.21 2.63
C LEU A 230 -8.77 20.49 3.41
N ALA A 231 -7.51 20.80 3.66
CA ALA A 231 -7.09 21.99 4.40
C ALA A 231 -7.44 23.30 3.69
N VAL A 232 -7.44 23.31 2.34
CA VAL A 232 -7.72 24.53 1.56
C VAL A 232 -9.19 24.76 1.25
N LEU A 233 -10.10 23.81 1.54
CA LEU A 233 -11.53 23.91 1.16
C LEU A 233 -12.23 25.17 1.67
N GLY A 234 -11.95 25.59 2.91
CA GLY A 234 -12.51 26.82 3.47
C GLY A 234 -12.07 28.07 2.69
N ALA A 235 -10.82 28.10 2.25
CA ALA A 235 -10.28 29.19 1.43
C ALA A 235 -10.83 29.15 -0.01
N VAL A 236 -11.08 27.96 -0.56
CA VAL A 236 -11.77 27.78 -1.85
C VAL A 236 -13.19 28.33 -1.77
N ALA A 237 -13.94 27.95 -0.74
CA ALA A 237 -15.30 28.49 -0.53
C ALA A 237 -15.33 30.01 -0.29
N ALA A 238 -14.23 30.60 0.19
CA ALA A 238 -14.05 32.03 0.32
C ALA A 238 -13.58 32.75 -0.97
N GLY A 239 -13.46 32.02 -2.10
CA GLY A 239 -13.10 32.60 -3.40
C GLY A 239 -11.61 32.92 -3.58
N ARG A 240 -10.71 32.23 -2.85
CA ARG A 240 -9.25 32.44 -2.93
C ARG A 240 -8.63 31.62 -4.06
N VAL A 241 -8.16 32.28 -5.12
CA VAL A 241 -7.61 31.66 -6.33
C VAL A 241 -6.43 30.72 -6.05
N GLY A 242 -5.47 31.12 -5.18
CA GLY A 242 -4.35 30.25 -4.81
C GLY A 242 -4.78 28.94 -4.16
N ALA A 243 -5.86 28.97 -3.34
CA ALA A 243 -6.44 27.75 -2.77
C ALA A 243 -7.13 26.90 -3.85
N GLY A 244 -7.72 27.55 -4.85
CA GLY A 244 -8.28 26.87 -6.03
C GLY A 244 -7.21 26.12 -6.83
N LEU A 245 -6.07 26.76 -7.10
CA LEU A 245 -4.94 26.11 -7.76
C LEU A 245 -4.42 24.90 -6.95
N ALA A 246 -4.28 25.05 -5.63
CA ALA A 246 -3.82 23.97 -4.75
C ALA A 246 -4.81 22.79 -4.72
N LEU A 247 -6.13 23.06 -4.63
CA LEU A 247 -7.15 22.00 -4.67
C LEU A 247 -7.14 21.28 -6.02
N GLY A 248 -7.14 22.03 -7.13
CA GLY A 248 -7.13 21.47 -8.47
C GLY A 248 -5.91 20.59 -8.69
N ALA A 249 -4.71 21.09 -8.34
CA ALA A 249 -3.48 20.31 -8.43
C ALA A 249 -3.53 19.04 -7.55
N ALA A 250 -4.03 19.14 -6.32
CA ALA A 250 -4.18 17.99 -5.44
C ALA A 250 -5.12 16.92 -6.04
N VAL A 251 -6.27 17.33 -6.59
CA VAL A 251 -7.24 16.41 -7.23
C VAL A 251 -6.63 15.76 -8.47
N GLY A 252 -6.01 16.53 -9.39
CA GLY A 252 -5.45 15.98 -10.63
C GLY A 252 -4.29 15.02 -10.38
N LEU A 253 -3.36 15.37 -9.47
CA LEU A 253 -2.28 14.47 -9.07
C LEU A 253 -2.82 13.23 -8.36
N LEU A 254 -3.82 13.37 -7.49
CA LEU A 254 -4.38 12.26 -6.73
C LEU A 254 -5.13 11.26 -7.64
N LEU A 255 -5.83 11.74 -8.68
CA LEU A 255 -6.39 10.87 -9.72
C LEU A 255 -5.30 10.07 -10.44
N GLY A 256 -4.10 10.66 -10.60
CA GLY A 256 -2.92 10.00 -11.16
C GLY A 256 -2.10 9.17 -10.16
N LEU A 257 -2.53 9.07 -8.91
CA LEU A 257 -1.94 8.22 -7.87
C LEU A 257 -2.89 7.11 -7.45
N ARG A 258 -4.09 7.50 -7.05
CA ARG A 258 -5.16 6.66 -6.51
C ARG A 258 -6.50 7.22 -6.97
N PRO A 259 -7.03 6.75 -8.11
CA PRO A 259 -8.22 7.35 -8.74
C PRO A 259 -9.45 7.44 -7.82
N LEU A 260 -9.68 6.44 -6.96
CA LEU A 260 -10.80 6.42 -6.02
C LEU A 260 -10.70 7.57 -5.01
N ASP A 261 -9.54 7.74 -4.41
CA ASP A 261 -9.25 8.82 -3.45
C ASP A 261 -9.41 10.19 -4.10
N GLY A 262 -8.93 10.32 -5.35
CA GLY A 262 -9.07 11.52 -6.17
C GLY A 262 -10.52 11.87 -6.48
N ALA A 263 -11.34 10.87 -6.81
CA ALA A 263 -12.76 11.07 -7.08
C ALA A 263 -13.52 11.57 -5.84
N ILE A 264 -13.23 11.00 -4.66
CA ILE A 264 -13.85 11.44 -3.40
C ILE A 264 -13.46 12.89 -3.09
N LEU A 265 -12.17 13.24 -3.20
CA LEU A 265 -11.70 14.60 -2.98
C LEU A 265 -12.30 15.58 -4.00
N ALA A 266 -12.45 15.17 -5.27
CA ALA A 266 -13.06 15.98 -6.33
C ALA A 266 -14.52 16.29 -6.00
N VAL A 267 -15.30 15.34 -5.51
CA VAL A 267 -16.71 15.57 -5.10
C VAL A 267 -16.78 16.55 -3.94
N ILE A 268 -15.96 16.38 -2.90
CA ILE A 268 -15.92 17.30 -1.75
C ILE A 268 -15.45 18.69 -2.19
N GLY A 269 -14.44 18.75 -3.05
CA GLY A 269 -13.93 19.98 -3.64
C GLY A 269 -14.96 20.72 -4.49
N ALA A 270 -15.73 20.00 -5.32
CA ALA A 270 -16.81 20.56 -6.11
C ALA A 270 -17.88 21.21 -5.23
N ILE A 271 -18.25 20.58 -4.11
CA ILE A 271 -19.18 21.15 -3.13
C ILE A 271 -18.62 22.48 -2.58
N ALA A 272 -17.32 22.55 -2.26
CA ALA A 272 -16.70 23.77 -1.77
C ALA A 272 -16.65 24.88 -2.84
N VAL A 273 -16.36 24.55 -4.10
CA VAL A 273 -16.40 25.48 -5.24
C VAL A 273 -17.82 26.02 -5.42
N LEU A 274 -18.83 25.14 -5.47
CA LEU A 274 -20.24 25.55 -5.64
C LEU A 274 -20.70 26.45 -4.49
N ALA A 275 -20.33 26.14 -3.25
CA ALA A 275 -20.63 26.99 -2.09
C ALA A 275 -19.96 28.38 -2.21
N GLY A 276 -18.77 28.42 -2.82
CA GLY A 276 -17.98 29.64 -2.99
C GLY A 276 -18.34 30.49 -4.21
N LEU A 277 -19.20 30.04 -5.14
CA LEU A 277 -19.48 30.77 -6.41
C LEU A 277 -19.99 32.19 -6.21
N ARG A 278 -20.72 32.45 -5.11
CA ARG A 278 -21.22 33.79 -4.77
C ARG A 278 -20.19 34.66 -4.05
N ALA A 279 -19.08 34.10 -3.60
CA ALA A 279 -18.00 34.88 -2.99
C ALA A 279 -17.26 35.71 -4.05
N ARG A 280 -16.68 36.83 -3.63
CA ARG A 280 -15.83 37.65 -4.51
C ARG A 280 -14.62 36.79 -4.96
N GLY A 281 -14.47 36.59 -6.27
CA GLY A 281 -13.45 35.72 -6.85
C GLY A 281 -13.84 34.23 -6.93
N GLY A 282 -15.08 33.85 -6.58
CA GLY A 282 -15.51 32.44 -6.56
C GLY A 282 -15.45 31.75 -7.93
N VAL A 283 -15.91 32.43 -8.99
CA VAL A 283 -15.84 31.92 -10.38
C VAL A 283 -14.37 31.72 -10.80
N THR A 284 -13.51 32.72 -10.53
CA THR A 284 -12.08 32.66 -10.86
C THR A 284 -11.39 31.47 -10.08
N THR A 285 -11.82 31.28 -8.83
CA THR A 285 -11.34 30.14 -8.02
C THR A 285 -11.79 28.81 -8.61
N GLY A 286 -13.03 28.69 -9.06
CA GLY A 286 -13.54 27.51 -9.75
C GLY A 286 -12.77 27.21 -11.04
N LEU A 287 -12.48 28.24 -11.85
CA LEU A 287 -11.62 28.12 -13.03
C LEU A 287 -10.19 27.68 -12.68
N ALA A 288 -9.62 28.24 -11.60
CA ALA A 288 -8.30 27.84 -11.12
C ALA A 288 -8.26 26.36 -10.70
N VAL A 289 -9.31 25.85 -10.03
CA VAL A 289 -9.44 24.40 -9.73
C VAL A 289 -9.45 23.58 -11.02
N ALA A 290 -10.25 23.97 -12.01
CA ALA A 290 -10.37 23.23 -13.26
C ALA A 290 -9.04 23.21 -14.05
N VAL A 291 -8.40 24.38 -14.23
CA VAL A 291 -7.14 24.51 -14.97
C VAL A 291 -6.01 23.71 -14.31
N ALA A 292 -5.82 23.90 -13.00
CA ALA A 292 -4.76 23.18 -12.27
C ALA A 292 -5.03 21.65 -12.23
N GLY A 293 -6.31 21.27 -12.06
CA GLY A 293 -6.70 19.87 -12.06
C GLY A 293 -6.45 19.18 -13.40
N LEU A 294 -6.85 19.80 -14.51
CA LEU A 294 -6.60 19.28 -15.85
C LEU A 294 -5.10 19.23 -16.19
N ALA A 295 -4.36 20.29 -15.87
CA ALA A 295 -2.92 20.34 -16.13
C ALA A 295 -2.16 19.24 -15.40
N THR A 296 -2.50 18.96 -14.13
CA THR A 296 -1.84 17.93 -13.33
C THR A 296 -2.36 16.51 -13.59
N LEU A 297 -3.57 16.37 -14.15
CA LEU A 297 -4.11 15.10 -14.62
C LEU A 297 -3.55 14.67 -15.99
N ALA A 298 -3.11 15.64 -16.81
CA ALA A 298 -2.68 15.39 -18.19
C ALA A 298 -1.64 14.24 -18.34
N PRO A 299 -0.59 14.14 -17.52
CA PRO A 299 0.35 13.00 -17.58
C PRO A 299 -0.34 11.64 -17.44
N THR A 300 -1.35 11.56 -16.57
CA THR A 300 -2.12 10.33 -16.36
C THR A 300 -2.97 9.98 -17.59
N LEU A 301 -3.60 10.97 -18.21
CA LEU A 301 -4.38 10.77 -19.44
C LEU A 301 -3.48 10.30 -20.59
N LEU A 302 -2.28 10.87 -20.73
CA LEU A 302 -1.29 10.44 -21.73
C LEU A 302 -0.81 8.99 -21.44
N TYR A 303 -0.54 8.66 -20.19
CA TYR A 303 -0.20 7.29 -19.79
C TYR A 303 -1.32 6.29 -20.11
N ASN A 304 -2.56 6.63 -19.76
CA ASN A 304 -3.72 5.80 -20.11
C ASN A 304 -3.81 5.58 -21.63
N ARG A 305 -3.62 6.63 -22.43
CA ARG A 305 -3.62 6.53 -23.90
C ARG A 305 -2.53 5.59 -24.41
N ALA A 306 -1.34 5.67 -23.83
CA ALA A 306 -0.19 4.84 -24.23
C ALA A 306 -0.37 3.35 -23.85
N THR A 307 -1.07 3.06 -22.74
CA THR A 307 -1.21 1.70 -22.19
C THR A 307 -2.50 1.01 -22.60
N THR A 308 -3.60 1.76 -22.77
CA THR A 308 -4.95 1.21 -23.01
C THR A 308 -5.55 1.61 -24.36
N GLY A 309 -4.90 2.53 -25.07
CA GLY A 309 -5.46 3.15 -26.28
C GLY A 309 -6.52 4.22 -26.03
N SER A 310 -6.90 4.48 -24.78
CA SER A 310 -7.94 5.45 -24.38
C SER A 310 -7.42 6.39 -23.29
N PHE A 311 -7.72 7.69 -23.39
CA PHE A 311 -7.38 8.65 -22.33
C PHE A 311 -8.11 8.41 -21.00
N PHE A 312 -9.31 7.84 -21.05
CA PHE A 312 -10.22 7.73 -19.89
C PHE A 312 -10.28 6.31 -19.29
N THR A 313 -9.63 5.34 -19.91
CA THR A 313 -9.56 3.98 -19.40
C THR A 313 -8.31 3.81 -18.55
N PHE A 314 -8.48 3.63 -17.26
CA PHE A 314 -7.36 3.36 -16.37
C PHE A 314 -6.83 1.94 -16.57
N THR A 315 -5.52 1.79 -16.49
CA THR A 315 -4.81 0.50 -16.59
C THR A 315 -5.31 -0.55 -15.61
N TYR A 316 -5.78 -0.15 -14.43
CA TYR A 316 -6.43 -1.05 -13.47
C TYR A 316 -7.59 -1.85 -14.08
N ALA A 317 -8.44 -1.20 -14.87
CA ALA A 317 -9.59 -1.84 -15.48
C ALA A 317 -9.17 -2.90 -16.53
N VAL A 318 -8.06 -2.66 -17.23
CA VAL A 318 -7.53 -3.62 -18.22
C VAL A 318 -6.89 -4.83 -17.52
N VAL A 319 -6.18 -4.61 -16.41
CA VAL A 319 -5.43 -5.67 -15.71
C VAL A 319 -6.32 -6.47 -14.76
N GLN A 320 -7.22 -5.82 -14.02
CA GLN A 320 -8.01 -6.45 -12.97
C GLN A 320 -9.51 -6.55 -13.28
N GLY A 321 -9.96 -5.95 -14.37
CA GLY A 321 -11.38 -5.87 -14.71
C GLY A 321 -12.15 -4.88 -13.83
N THR A 322 -13.42 -5.18 -13.52
CA THR A 322 -14.27 -4.32 -12.70
C THR A 322 -13.83 -4.39 -11.24
N LEU A 323 -13.45 -3.23 -10.68
CA LEU A 323 -12.92 -3.13 -9.32
C LEU A 323 -13.99 -2.88 -8.26
N LEU A 324 -15.12 -2.31 -8.66
CA LEU A 324 -16.21 -1.90 -7.76
C LEU A 324 -17.50 -2.66 -8.10
N GLY A 325 -18.16 -3.18 -7.09
CA GLY A 325 -19.45 -3.86 -7.23
C GLY A 325 -19.67 -4.96 -6.20
N LEU A 326 -20.92 -5.32 -5.98
CA LEU A 326 -21.31 -6.48 -5.18
C LEU A 326 -21.66 -7.65 -6.10
N GLU A 327 -21.71 -8.85 -5.54
CA GLU A 327 -22.06 -10.12 -6.21
C GLU A 327 -21.13 -10.48 -7.40
N GLN A 328 -19.90 -9.95 -7.40
CA GLN A 328 -18.90 -10.25 -8.41
C GLN A 328 -17.95 -11.34 -7.92
N GLU A 329 -17.57 -12.24 -8.83
CA GLU A 329 -16.45 -13.14 -8.57
C GLU A 329 -15.14 -12.34 -8.49
N VAL A 330 -14.46 -12.52 -7.37
CA VAL A 330 -13.15 -11.92 -7.16
C VAL A 330 -12.10 -12.86 -7.75
N PRO A 331 -11.21 -12.40 -8.64
CA PRO A 331 -10.25 -13.27 -9.32
C PRO A 331 -9.51 -14.22 -8.38
N TRP A 332 -8.93 -13.72 -7.31
CA TRP A 332 -8.16 -14.51 -6.33
C TRP A 332 -8.83 -14.68 -4.97
N GLY A 333 -10.12 -14.38 -4.86
CA GLY A 333 -10.87 -14.40 -3.61
C GLY A 333 -12.21 -15.13 -3.72
N THR A 334 -13.11 -14.81 -2.81
CA THR A 334 -14.50 -15.24 -2.77
C THR A 334 -15.41 -14.09 -3.17
N THR A 335 -16.61 -14.38 -3.66
CA THR A 335 -17.61 -13.37 -4.06
C THR A 335 -17.82 -12.32 -2.97
N LEU A 336 -17.86 -11.04 -3.37
CA LEU A 336 -18.14 -9.92 -2.47
C LEU A 336 -19.65 -9.73 -2.35
N THR A 337 -20.27 -10.36 -1.36
CA THR A 337 -21.69 -10.12 -1.00
C THR A 337 -21.81 -8.88 -0.10
N ALA A 338 -23.00 -8.30 0.01
CA ALA A 338 -23.25 -7.16 0.90
C ALA A 338 -22.94 -7.50 2.37
N VAL A 339 -23.26 -8.70 2.83
CA VAL A 339 -22.95 -9.18 4.20
C VAL A 339 -21.44 -9.27 4.41
N ARG A 340 -20.71 -9.82 3.43
CA ARG A 340 -19.24 -9.88 3.48
C ARG A 340 -18.62 -8.49 3.46
N ALA A 341 -19.12 -7.58 2.61
CA ALA A 341 -18.67 -6.19 2.55
C ALA A 341 -18.83 -5.46 3.89
N LEU A 342 -19.98 -5.69 4.59
CA LEU A 342 -20.21 -5.15 5.92
C LEU A 342 -19.19 -5.69 6.94
N GLY A 343 -18.95 -7.01 6.93
CA GLY A 343 -17.95 -7.64 7.80
C GLY A 343 -16.54 -7.13 7.56
N LEU A 344 -16.13 -6.93 6.30
CA LEU A 344 -14.85 -6.36 5.91
C LEU A 344 -14.73 -4.89 6.35
N THR A 345 -15.79 -4.09 6.18
CA THR A 345 -15.81 -2.68 6.60
C THR A 345 -15.67 -2.51 8.11
N ALA A 346 -16.34 -3.37 8.88
CA ALA A 346 -16.18 -3.41 10.34
C ALA A 346 -14.76 -3.84 10.74
N LEU A 347 -14.21 -4.85 10.06
CA LEU A 347 -12.84 -5.33 10.31
C LEU A 347 -11.79 -4.24 10.01
N ASP A 348 -11.90 -3.54 8.89
CA ASP A 348 -11.01 -2.43 8.53
C ASP A 348 -11.03 -1.33 9.62
N GLY A 349 -12.23 -0.97 10.12
CA GLY A 349 -12.37 -0.01 11.21
C GLY A 349 -11.77 -0.52 12.53
N HIS A 350 -11.94 -1.82 12.83
CA HIS A 350 -11.32 -2.44 14.00
C HIS A 350 -9.79 -2.46 13.90
N GLN A 351 -9.27 -2.76 12.73
CA GLN A 351 -7.83 -2.70 12.48
C GLN A 351 -7.25 -1.29 12.65
N LEU A 352 -7.99 -0.23 12.24
CA LEU A 352 -7.59 1.15 12.56
C LEU A 352 -7.55 1.38 14.08
N ASN A 353 -8.54 0.87 14.84
CA ASN A 353 -8.55 0.98 16.28
C ASN A 353 -7.32 0.34 16.94
N VAL A 354 -6.79 -0.73 16.34
CA VAL A 354 -5.64 -1.47 16.89
C VAL A 354 -4.31 -0.92 16.37
N TYR A 355 -4.16 -0.80 15.04
CA TYR A 355 -2.85 -0.54 14.44
C TYR A 355 -2.48 0.94 14.31
N LEU A 356 -3.47 1.86 14.38
CA LEU A 356 -3.17 3.26 14.13
C LEU A 356 -2.29 3.88 15.21
N LEU A 357 -2.62 3.63 16.49
CA LEU A 357 -1.87 4.19 17.61
C LEU A 357 -1.38 3.14 18.61
N GLU A 358 -1.69 1.85 18.40
CA GLU A 358 -1.46 0.76 19.39
C GLU A 358 -2.06 1.11 20.77
N TRP A 359 -3.20 1.79 20.78
CA TRP A 359 -3.90 2.16 22.00
C TRP A 359 -5.08 1.23 22.27
N PRO A 360 -5.42 0.98 23.56
CA PRO A 360 -6.64 0.24 23.91
C PRO A 360 -7.91 1.05 23.64
N LEU A 361 -7.80 2.39 23.51
CA LEU A 361 -8.92 3.28 23.22
C LEU A 361 -9.20 3.29 21.72
N PRO A 362 -10.43 2.93 21.28
CA PRO A 362 -10.77 2.91 19.87
C PRO A 362 -10.66 4.31 19.24
N VAL A 363 -9.77 4.44 18.25
CA VAL A 363 -9.53 5.72 17.55
C VAL A 363 -10.79 6.20 16.83
N THR A 364 -11.58 5.27 16.26
CA THR A 364 -12.85 5.60 15.60
C THR A 364 -13.86 6.22 16.58
N VAL A 365 -13.91 5.75 17.84
CA VAL A 365 -14.77 6.31 18.88
C VAL A 365 -14.29 7.70 19.31
N LEU A 366 -12.97 7.89 19.45
CA LEU A 366 -12.40 9.21 19.74
C LEU A 366 -12.70 10.21 18.62
N ALA A 367 -12.57 9.79 17.36
CA ALA A 367 -12.93 10.61 16.22
C ALA A 367 -14.43 10.93 16.16
N ALA A 368 -15.30 9.94 16.46
CA ALA A 368 -16.74 10.16 16.56
C ALA A 368 -17.08 11.20 17.66
N LEU A 369 -16.39 11.15 18.79
CA LEU A 369 -16.52 12.16 19.84
C LEU A 369 -16.11 13.56 19.35
N GLY A 370 -15.03 13.66 18.55
CA GLY A 370 -14.61 14.92 17.93
C GLY A 370 -15.65 15.51 17.00
N VAL A 371 -16.23 14.69 16.14
CA VAL A 371 -17.35 15.07 15.26
C VAL A 371 -18.58 15.48 16.08
N TRP A 372 -18.90 14.72 17.13
CA TRP A 372 -20.03 14.99 18.01
C TRP A 372 -19.87 16.30 18.81
N ALA A 373 -18.70 16.55 19.35
CA ALA A 373 -18.42 17.79 20.10
C ALA A 373 -18.58 19.04 19.22
N ALA A 374 -18.31 18.93 17.92
CA ALA A 374 -18.43 20.00 16.94
C ALA A 374 -19.85 20.20 16.36
N ARG A 375 -20.85 19.37 16.70
CA ARG A 375 -22.19 19.33 16.06
C ARG A 375 -23.01 20.63 16.11
N GLY A 376 -22.70 21.54 17.01
CA GLY A 376 -23.40 22.82 17.16
C GLY A 376 -22.97 23.92 16.19
N GLY A 377 -22.14 23.61 15.21
CA GLY A 377 -21.54 24.54 14.23
C GLY A 377 -20.16 24.04 13.81
N ALA A 378 -20.12 22.79 13.34
CA ALA A 378 -18.85 22.15 12.99
C ALA A 378 -18.04 22.98 12.00
N PRO A 379 -16.75 23.27 12.31
CA PRO A 379 -15.84 23.93 11.37
C PRO A 379 -15.72 23.14 10.06
N ALA A 380 -15.47 23.84 8.96
CA ALA A 380 -15.37 23.23 7.63
C ALA A 380 -14.35 22.07 7.59
N ALA A 381 -13.23 22.20 8.28
CA ALA A 381 -12.20 21.17 8.38
C ALA A 381 -12.70 19.86 9.02
N VAL A 382 -13.48 19.96 10.11
CA VAL A 382 -14.06 18.78 10.78
C VAL A 382 -15.08 18.08 9.88
N ARG A 383 -15.97 18.88 9.22
CA ARG A 383 -16.96 18.34 8.29
C ARG A 383 -16.31 17.65 7.08
N ALA A 384 -15.31 18.30 6.48
CA ALA A 384 -14.58 17.78 5.34
C ALA A 384 -13.80 16.50 5.69
N SER A 385 -13.14 16.48 6.85
CA SER A 385 -12.45 15.28 7.35
C SER A 385 -13.42 14.12 7.55
N ALA A 386 -14.56 14.34 8.21
CA ALA A 386 -15.57 13.31 8.42
C ALA A 386 -16.19 12.83 7.10
N ALA A 387 -16.47 13.75 6.16
CA ALA A 387 -17.01 13.43 4.84
C ALA A 387 -16.03 12.59 4.02
N TYR A 388 -14.73 12.91 4.06
CA TYR A 388 -13.71 12.15 3.34
C TYR A 388 -13.54 10.73 3.93
N VAL A 389 -13.43 10.60 5.26
CA VAL A 389 -13.32 9.30 5.93
C VAL A 389 -14.51 8.42 5.58
N LEU A 390 -15.74 8.92 5.75
CA LEU A 390 -16.95 8.16 5.42
C LEU A 390 -17.09 7.89 3.92
N GLY A 391 -16.70 8.83 3.08
CA GLY A 391 -16.69 8.66 1.63
C GLY A 391 -15.78 7.52 1.19
N LEU A 392 -14.56 7.45 1.75
CA LEU A 392 -13.62 6.36 1.45
C LEU A 392 -14.10 5.02 2.01
N VAL A 393 -14.58 5.00 3.25
CA VAL A 393 -15.16 3.78 3.86
C VAL A 393 -16.35 3.27 3.04
N GLY A 394 -17.24 4.17 2.61
CA GLY A 394 -18.39 3.84 1.76
C GLY A 394 -17.98 3.34 0.37
N ALA A 395 -16.98 3.94 -0.25
CA ALA A 395 -16.46 3.49 -1.54
C ALA A 395 -15.80 2.11 -1.42
N LEU A 396 -15.02 1.90 -0.38
CA LEU A 396 -14.38 0.62 -0.12
C LEU A 396 -15.39 -0.48 0.22
N PHE A 397 -16.57 -0.17 0.72
CA PHE A 397 -17.64 -1.16 0.91
C PHE A 397 -17.95 -1.94 -0.39
N PHE A 398 -17.84 -1.28 -1.53
CA PHE A 398 -18.03 -1.87 -2.85
C PHE A 398 -16.75 -2.41 -3.50
N TYR A 399 -15.58 -2.27 -2.83
CA TYR A 399 -14.31 -2.69 -3.37
C TYR A 399 -13.99 -4.12 -2.92
N PHE A 400 -13.71 -5.00 -3.87
CA PHE A 400 -13.57 -6.44 -3.62
C PHE A 400 -12.35 -6.81 -2.79
N HIS A 401 -11.25 -6.06 -2.96
CA HIS A 401 -9.96 -6.42 -2.34
C HIS A 401 -9.78 -5.69 -1.01
N ARG A 402 -9.36 -6.45 0.00
CA ARG A 402 -8.90 -5.93 1.28
C ARG A 402 -7.50 -6.45 1.53
N ASP A 403 -6.63 -5.58 1.94
CA ASP A 403 -5.25 -5.93 2.23
C ASP A 403 -4.85 -5.33 3.56
N THR A 404 -4.31 -6.20 4.41
CA THR A 404 -3.85 -5.86 5.75
C THR A 404 -2.35 -6.07 5.79
N LEU A 405 -1.63 -5.06 5.37
CA LEU A 405 -0.21 -4.98 5.58
C LEU A 405 0.08 -3.73 6.40
N PHE A 406 0.75 -3.86 7.52
CA PHE A 406 0.97 -2.80 8.52
C PHE A 406 -0.32 -2.27 9.16
N GLY A 407 -1.48 -2.63 8.67
CA GLY A 407 -2.82 -2.17 8.99
C GLY A 407 -3.70 -2.14 7.74
N PRO A 408 -4.91 -1.55 7.79
CA PRO A 408 -5.84 -1.48 6.66
C PRO A 408 -5.35 -0.41 5.66
N ARG A 409 -4.30 -0.73 4.90
CA ARG A 409 -3.55 0.22 4.05
C ARG A 409 -4.40 0.96 3.02
N LEU A 410 -5.51 0.37 2.57
CA LEU A 410 -6.40 1.04 1.61
C LEU A 410 -7.10 2.26 2.21
N LEU A 411 -7.24 2.31 3.55
CA LEU A 411 -7.76 3.46 4.29
C LEU A 411 -6.68 4.50 4.65
N PHE A 412 -5.43 4.32 4.23
CA PHE A 412 -4.33 5.17 4.69
C PHE A 412 -4.51 6.65 4.34
N SER A 413 -5.09 6.98 3.20
CA SER A 413 -5.38 8.38 2.84
C SER A 413 -6.41 9.06 3.76
N ALA A 414 -7.24 8.27 4.45
CA ALA A 414 -8.16 8.76 5.48
C ALA A 414 -7.50 8.90 6.86
N VAL A 415 -6.27 8.42 7.06
CA VAL A 415 -5.59 8.49 8.37
C VAL A 415 -5.33 9.93 8.81
N PRO A 416 -4.76 10.84 8.01
CA PRO A 416 -4.55 12.21 8.42
C PRO A 416 -5.83 12.92 8.87
N PRO A 417 -6.94 12.94 8.10
CA PRO A 417 -8.20 13.52 8.57
C PRO A 417 -8.78 12.79 9.78
N LEU A 418 -8.59 11.47 9.92
CA LEU A 418 -9.00 10.72 11.10
C LEU A 418 -8.21 11.14 12.35
N LEU A 419 -6.90 11.38 12.24
CA LEU A 419 -6.07 11.89 13.33
C LEU A 419 -6.51 13.30 13.78
N VAL A 420 -6.94 14.16 12.85
CA VAL A 420 -7.53 15.47 13.19
C VAL A 420 -8.83 15.31 13.98
N LEU A 421 -9.72 14.41 13.55
CA LEU A 421 -10.97 14.13 14.28
C LEU A 421 -10.69 13.51 15.66
N THR A 422 -9.71 12.61 15.74
CA THR A 422 -9.24 12.00 16.99
C THR A 422 -8.70 13.07 17.95
N ALA A 423 -7.84 13.97 17.46
CA ALA A 423 -7.32 15.08 18.26
C ALA A 423 -8.45 16.00 18.76
N ALA A 424 -9.47 16.26 17.95
CA ALA A 424 -10.65 17.02 18.38
C ALA A 424 -11.41 16.31 19.51
N GLY A 425 -11.57 14.99 19.44
CA GLY A 425 -12.17 14.17 20.48
C GLY A 425 -11.35 14.16 21.78
N LEU A 426 -10.03 14.05 21.68
CA LEU A 426 -9.11 14.11 22.82
C LEU A 426 -9.16 15.48 23.51
N VAL A 427 -9.17 16.57 22.75
CA VAL A 427 -9.32 17.93 23.30
C VAL A 427 -10.67 18.07 23.99
N ALA A 428 -11.75 17.56 23.39
CA ALA A 428 -13.09 17.60 24.02
C ALA A 428 -13.13 16.83 25.33
N LEU A 429 -12.46 15.67 25.45
CA LEU A 429 -12.36 14.89 26.69
C LEU A 429 -11.61 15.65 27.80
N VAL A 430 -10.48 16.27 27.45
CA VAL A 430 -9.65 17.01 28.40
C VAL A 430 -10.33 18.31 28.87
N ASP A 431 -11.17 18.91 28.02
CA ASP A 431 -11.92 20.13 28.33
C ASP A 431 -13.16 19.89 29.24
N VAL A 432 -13.46 18.64 29.61
CA VAL A 432 -14.58 18.33 30.53
C VAL A 432 -14.29 18.89 31.89
N ARG A 433 -15.11 19.88 32.33
CA ARG A 433 -14.93 20.59 33.60
C ARG A 433 -15.65 19.94 34.78
N ARG A 434 -16.34 18.82 34.62
CA ARG A 434 -17.00 18.11 35.71
C ARG A 434 -15.98 17.55 36.70
N ARG A 435 -16.34 17.60 37.97
CA ARG A 435 -15.53 17.05 39.07
C ARG A 435 -16.14 15.75 39.57
N LEU A 436 -15.28 14.79 39.96
CA LEU A 436 -15.67 13.48 40.47
C LEU A 436 -15.76 13.52 42.00
N GLY A 437 -16.95 13.26 42.52
CA GLY A 437 -17.22 12.99 43.94
C GLY A 437 -16.57 13.95 44.96
N ALA A 438 -16.38 13.47 46.19
CA ALA A 438 -15.78 14.21 47.30
C ALA A 438 -14.27 14.51 47.08
N SER A 439 -13.58 13.79 46.18
CA SER A 439 -12.17 14.03 45.91
C SER A 439 -11.89 15.32 45.12
N GLY A 440 -12.93 15.92 44.50
CA GLY A 440 -12.81 17.15 43.74
C GLY A 440 -11.92 17.06 42.47
N LEU A 441 -11.53 15.85 42.03
CA LEU A 441 -10.74 15.63 40.84
C LEU A 441 -11.51 16.08 39.60
N ALA A 442 -10.89 16.94 38.79
CA ALA A 442 -11.46 17.33 37.49
C ALA A 442 -11.39 16.14 36.53
N LEU A 443 -12.51 15.77 35.91
CA LEU A 443 -12.57 14.66 34.93
C LEU A 443 -11.60 14.86 33.76
N GLY A 444 -11.42 16.12 33.33
CA GLY A 444 -10.44 16.47 32.28
C GLY A 444 -9.00 16.17 32.69
N ASP A 445 -8.63 16.30 34.00
CA ASP A 445 -7.30 15.94 34.47
C ASP A 445 -7.08 14.43 34.47
N VAL A 446 -8.09 13.69 34.91
CA VAL A 446 -8.09 12.22 34.84
C VAL A 446 -7.92 11.74 33.39
N ALA A 447 -8.68 12.33 32.47
CA ALA A 447 -8.56 12.04 31.05
C ALA A 447 -7.15 12.37 30.51
N ALA A 448 -6.61 13.54 30.82
CA ALA A 448 -5.28 13.95 30.38
C ALA A 448 -4.18 13.01 30.88
N VAL A 449 -4.22 12.62 32.17
CA VAL A 449 -3.25 11.67 32.74
C VAL A 449 -3.40 10.30 32.13
N GLY A 450 -4.62 9.79 31.96
CA GLY A 450 -4.89 8.51 31.36
C GLY A 450 -4.40 8.45 29.91
N LEU A 451 -4.69 9.47 29.10
CA LEU A 451 -4.25 9.56 27.72
C LEU A 451 -2.72 9.66 27.60
N ALA A 452 -2.07 10.50 28.42
CA ALA A 452 -0.62 10.62 28.43
C ALA A 452 0.09 9.32 28.85
N ALA A 453 -0.41 8.65 29.86
CA ALA A 453 0.10 7.36 30.32
C ALA A 453 -0.08 6.29 29.22
N THR A 454 -1.26 6.22 28.60
CA THR A 454 -1.55 5.33 27.47
C THR A 454 -0.59 5.58 26.31
N ALA A 455 -0.42 6.83 25.90
CA ALA A 455 0.48 7.20 24.80
C ALA A 455 1.93 6.84 25.10
N LEU A 456 2.41 7.14 26.31
CA LEU A 456 3.79 6.82 26.71
C LEU A 456 4.03 5.31 26.77
N LEU A 457 3.12 4.55 27.38
CA LEU A 457 3.22 3.10 27.46
C LEU A 457 3.17 2.47 26.05
N ALA A 458 2.24 2.89 25.19
CA ALA A 458 2.18 2.39 23.82
C ALA A 458 3.46 2.68 23.05
N ALA A 459 3.92 3.94 23.06
CA ALA A 459 5.13 4.36 22.36
C ALA A 459 6.39 3.62 22.81
N THR A 460 6.49 3.24 24.09
CA THR A 460 7.69 2.60 24.64
C THR A 460 7.61 1.06 24.65
N THR A 461 6.40 0.48 24.76
CA THR A 461 6.25 -0.98 24.97
C THR A 461 5.59 -1.71 23.79
N LEU A 462 4.76 -1.03 22.99
CA LEU A 462 4.00 -1.66 21.90
C LEU A 462 4.51 -1.27 20.51
N VAL A 463 4.82 0.00 20.28
CA VAL A 463 5.29 0.49 18.97
C VAL A 463 6.61 -0.13 18.54
N PRO A 464 7.68 -0.22 19.36
CA PRO A 464 8.93 -0.81 18.95
C PRO A 464 8.81 -2.28 18.50
N PRO A 465 8.17 -3.19 19.29
CA PRO A 465 7.99 -4.57 18.82
C PRO A 465 7.07 -4.68 17.60
N ARG A 466 6.08 -3.76 17.43
CA ARG A 466 5.26 -3.70 16.23
C ARG A 466 6.12 -3.40 15.00
N LEU A 467 6.93 -2.35 15.04
CA LEU A 467 7.84 -2.00 13.94
C LEU A 467 8.86 -3.14 13.69
N ALA A 468 9.41 -3.73 14.74
CA ALA A 468 10.32 -4.88 14.62
C ALA A 468 9.67 -6.09 13.94
N SER A 469 8.36 -6.34 14.18
CA SER A 469 7.64 -7.44 13.54
C SER A 469 7.55 -7.29 12.01
N HIS A 470 7.65 -6.07 11.49
CA HIS A 470 7.65 -5.80 10.05
C HIS A 470 8.93 -6.27 9.34
N ARG A 471 10.03 -6.51 10.07
CA ARG A 471 11.24 -7.12 9.51
C ARG A 471 10.99 -8.51 8.95
N THR A 472 10.09 -9.28 9.55
CA THR A 472 9.73 -10.62 9.05
C THR A 472 8.94 -10.57 7.75
N ILE A 473 8.21 -9.48 7.49
CA ILE A 473 7.49 -9.25 6.24
C ILE A 473 8.49 -8.89 5.13
N GLY A 474 9.47 -8.05 5.42
CA GLY A 474 10.53 -7.66 4.48
C GLY A 474 11.64 -8.71 4.32
N SER A 475 11.89 -9.56 5.33
CA SER A 475 13.02 -10.48 5.38
C SER A 475 13.16 -11.45 4.19
N PRO A 476 12.07 -11.98 3.58
CA PRO A 476 12.20 -12.79 2.36
C PRO A 476 12.63 -11.96 1.14
N VAL A 477 12.56 -10.64 1.24
CA VAL A 477 12.71 -9.68 0.15
C VAL A 477 13.95 -8.81 0.28
N ALA A 478 14.63 -8.85 1.43
CA ALA A 478 15.90 -8.15 1.66
C ALA A 478 17.04 -8.81 0.86
N LEU A 479 16.95 -8.72 -0.46
CA LEU A 479 17.91 -9.27 -1.42
C LEU A 479 18.55 -8.10 -2.16
N HIS A 480 19.88 -8.08 -2.15
CA HIS A 480 20.69 -7.16 -2.95
C HIS A 480 21.45 -7.95 -4.02
N PRO A 481 20.77 -8.55 -5.01
CA PRO A 481 21.39 -9.46 -5.97
C PRO A 481 22.43 -8.78 -6.85
N GLU A 482 22.31 -7.47 -7.09
CA GLU A 482 23.33 -6.68 -7.79
C GLU A 482 24.62 -6.58 -6.97
N GLU A 483 24.53 -6.47 -5.64
CA GLU A 483 25.71 -6.47 -4.76
C GLU A 483 26.34 -7.87 -4.72
N ASP A 484 25.52 -8.92 -4.67
CA ASP A 484 25.99 -10.31 -4.72
C ASP A 484 26.69 -10.61 -6.05
N ALA A 485 26.14 -10.13 -7.18
CA ALA A 485 26.76 -10.29 -8.49
C ALA A 485 28.13 -9.58 -8.55
N ARG A 486 28.23 -8.35 -8.06
CA ARG A 486 29.50 -7.61 -7.97
C ARG A 486 30.53 -8.34 -7.10
N ARG A 487 30.12 -8.86 -5.94
CA ARG A 487 31.02 -9.65 -5.06
C ARG A 487 31.48 -10.94 -5.73
N ALA A 488 30.64 -11.56 -6.56
CA ALA A 488 30.98 -12.74 -7.34
C ALA A 488 31.75 -12.45 -8.63
N GLY A 489 32.07 -11.19 -8.94
CA GLY A 489 32.77 -10.81 -10.17
C GLY A 489 31.91 -10.97 -11.44
N ILE A 490 30.58 -11.00 -11.31
CA ILE A 490 29.65 -11.16 -12.43
C ILE A 490 29.28 -9.78 -12.96
N GLU A 491 29.86 -9.40 -14.09
CA GLU A 491 29.63 -8.10 -14.72
C GLU A 491 28.59 -8.17 -15.85
N ARG A 492 28.55 -9.31 -16.58
CA ARG A 492 27.65 -9.54 -17.72
C ARG A 492 27.09 -10.97 -17.67
N ALA A 493 25.78 -11.12 -17.61
CA ALA A 493 25.16 -12.44 -17.47
C ALA A 493 23.67 -12.43 -17.83
N LEU A 494 23.14 -13.63 -18.11
CA LEU A 494 21.73 -13.95 -17.95
C LEU A 494 21.56 -14.68 -16.62
N VAL A 495 20.77 -14.14 -15.71
CA VAL A 495 20.56 -14.72 -14.37
C VAL A 495 19.13 -15.20 -14.23
N LEU A 496 18.98 -16.51 -13.99
CA LEU A 496 17.71 -17.18 -13.80
C LEU A 496 17.36 -17.20 -12.31
N ILE A 497 16.15 -16.73 -11.99
CA ILE A 497 15.60 -16.67 -10.64
C ILE A 497 14.61 -17.83 -10.47
N PRO A 498 14.88 -18.79 -9.57
CA PRO A 498 13.94 -19.85 -9.24
C PRO A 498 12.62 -19.30 -8.72
N ASP A 499 11.49 -19.77 -9.26
CA ASP A 499 10.13 -19.35 -8.86
C ASP A 499 9.27 -20.60 -8.58
N GLY A 500 8.16 -20.41 -7.87
CA GLY A 500 7.23 -21.48 -7.52
C GLY A 500 6.46 -22.02 -8.74
N LEU A 501 6.05 -23.29 -8.66
CA LEU A 501 5.29 -23.96 -9.73
C LEU A 501 4.00 -23.17 -10.07
N GLY A 502 3.27 -22.71 -9.04
CA GLY A 502 2.07 -21.89 -9.24
C GLY A 502 2.34 -20.65 -10.07
N SER A 503 3.42 -19.92 -9.77
CA SER A 503 3.84 -18.73 -10.54
C SER A 503 4.18 -19.09 -11.99
N ARG A 504 4.93 -20.17 -12.21
CA ARG A 504 5.31 -20.61 -13.56
C ARG A 504 4.09 -20.96 -14.42
N LEU A 505 3.07 -21.61 -13.84
CA LEU A 505 1.82 -21.91 -14.53
C LEU A 505 1.05 -20.63 -14.90
N ILE A 506 0.94 -19.70 -13.97
CA ILE A 506 0.25 -18.41 -14.15
C ILE A 506 0.90 -17.62 -15.30
N VAL A 507 2.22 -17.44 -15.28
CA VAL A 507 2.90 -16.63 -16.31
C VAL A 507 2.90 -17.29 -17.68
N ARG A 508 2.86 -18.63 -17.76
CA ARG A 508 2.69 -19.35 -19.02
C ARG A 508 1.32 -19.10 -19.65
N MET A 509 0.27 -19.01 -18.84
CA MET A 509 -1.07 -18.62 -19.30
C MET A 509 -1.09 -17.17 -19.79
N TRP A 510 -0.49 -16.23 -19.04
CA TRP A 510 -0.39 -14.83 -19.48
C TRP A 510 0.40 -14.69 -20.79
N ALA A 511 1.53 -15.38 -20.90
CA ALA A 511 2.35 -15.39 -22.12
C ALA A 511 1.62 -16.01 -23.33
N ALA A 512 0.61 -16.84 -23.10
CA ALA A 512 -0.28 -17.38 -24.12
C ALA A 512 -1.51 -16.50 -24.39
N GLY A 513 -1.58 -15.29 -23.81
CA GLY A 513 -2.65 -14.31 -24.04
C GLY A 513 -3.89 -14.50 -23.15
N VAL A 514 -3.84 -15.38 -22.13
CA VAL A 514 -4.97 -15.51 -21.18
C VAL A 514 -5.03 -14.25 -20.28
N PRO A 515 -6.17 -13.54 -20.20
CA PRO A 515 -6.32 -12.41 -19.32
C PRO A 515 -6.10 -12.76 -17.85
N MET A 516 -5.63 -11.82 -17.05
CA MET A 516 -5.33 -12.05 -15.62
C MET A 516 -6.56 -12.52 -14.84
N THR A 517 -7.74 -11.99 -15.17
CA THR A 517 -9.02 -12.39 -14.56
C THR A 517 -9.39 -13.85 -14.88
N ALA A 518 -9.27 -14.24 -16.15
CA ALA A 518 -9.54 -15.62 -16.61
C ALA A 518 -8.51 -16.60 -16.04
N THR A 519 -7.24 -16.19 -15.93
CA THR A 519 -6.17 -17.00 -15.32
C THR A 519 -6.51 -17.44 -13.90
N ALA A 520 -7.06 -16.55 -13.09
CA ALA A 520 -7.45 -16.88 -11.73
C ALA A 520 -8.57 -17.95 -11.68
N ALA A 521 -9.55 -17.88 -12.58
CA ALA A 521 -10.61 -18.85 -12.68
C ALA A 521 -10.07 -20.23 -13.10
N LEU A 522 -9.24 -20.29 -14.13
CA LEU A 522 -8.60 -21.52 -14.60
C LEU A 522 -7.71 -22.14 -13.51
N TYR A 523 -6.90 -21.33 -12.82
CA TYR A 523 -6.03 -21.79 -11.73
C TYR A 523 -6.82 -22.36 -10.56
N LYS A 524 -8.04 -21.88 -10.29
CA LYS A 524 -8.93 -22.41 -9.23
C LYS A 524 -9.63 -23.69 -9.63
N ARG A 525 -9.81 -23.96 -10.93
CA ARG A 525 -10.61 -25.07 -11.45
C ARG A 525 -9.91 -26.41 -11.36
N ALA A 526 -8.58 -26.44 -11.51
CA ALA A 526 -7.81 -27.66 -11.54
C ALA A 526 -6.63 -27.64 -10.54
N ASP A 527 -6.17 -28.83 -10.16
CA ASP A 527 -4.89 -28.97 -9.48
C ASP A 527 -3.73 -28.58 -10.38
N ALA A 528 -2.55 -28.31 -9.77
CA ALA A 528 -1.39 -27.79 -10.48
C ALA A 528 -0.84 -28.76 -11.54
N CYS A 529 -0.93 -30.08 -11.31
CA CYS A 529 -0.45 -31.08 -12.23
C CYS A 529 -1.32 -31.12 -13.49
N ARG A 530 -2.65 -31.23 -13.32
CA ARG A 530 -3.61 -31.23 -14.41
C ARG A 530 -3.56 -29.93 -15.22
N LEU A 531 -3.43 -28.80 -14.53
CA LEU A 531 -3.27 -27.49 -15.20
C LEU A 531 -1.97 -27.42 -15.99
N GLY A 532 -0.84 -27.92 -15.43
CA GLY A 532 0.45 -27.93 -16.09
C GLY A 532 0.46 -28.80 -17.35
N ASP A 533 -0.14 -29.99 -17.28
CA ASP A 533 -0.28 -30.90 -18.43
C ASP A 533 -1.16 -30.28 -19.51
N ALA A 534 -2.29 -29.64 -19.16
CA ALA A 534 -3.15 -28.97 -20.11
C ALA A 534 -2.43 -27.79 -20.80
N ILE A 535 -1.71 -26.94 -20.07
CA ILE A 535 -0.92 -25.82 -20.64
C ILE A 535 0.13 -26.34 -21.64
N ALA A 536 0.71 -27.52 -21.38
CA ALA A 536 1.75 -28.08 -22.21
C ALA A 536 1.22 -28.75 -23.49
N THR A 537 0.03 -29.33 -23.44
CA THR A 537 -0.55 -30.13 -24.54
C THR A 537 -1.46 -29.32 -25.46
N VAL A 538 -2.10 -28.26 -24.91
CA VAL A 538 -3.01 -27.41 -25.70
C VAL A 538 -2.20 -26.52 -26.66
N SER A 539 -2.60 -26.52 -27.93
CA SER A 539 -1.96 -25.68 -28.95
C SER A 539 -2.11 -24.20 -28.64
N ARG A 540 -1.00 -23.44 -28.77
CA ARG A 540 -1.01 -21.97 -28.59
C ARG A 540 -1.72 -21.32 -29.80
N GLY A 541 -2.31 -20.14 -29.58
CA GLY A 541 -2.98 -19.37 -30.62
C GLY A 541 -4.19 -18.60 -30.06
N PRO A 542 -4.96 -17.91 -30.92
CA PRO A 542 -6.05 -17.02 -30.48
C PRO A 542 -7.08 -17.69 -29.54
N ASP A 543 -7.38 -18.97 -29.77
CA ASP A 543 -8.36 -19.72 -28.97
C ASP A 543 -7.73 -20.51 -27.82
N PHE A 544 -6.49 -20.20 -27.43
CA PHE A 544 -5.78 -20.96 -26.38
C PHE A 544 -6.59 -21.04 -25.08
N GLN A 545 -7.17 -19.91 -24.63
CA GLN A 545 -8.00 -19.89 -23.43
C GLN A 545 -9.20 -20.83 -23.53
N ALA A 546 -9.93 -20.80 -24.66
CA ALA A 546 -11.13 -21.64 -24.86
C ALA A 546 -10.75 -23.13 -24.89
N ARG A 547 -9.66 -23.49 -25.56
CA ARG A 547 -9.15 -24.88 -25.60
C ARG A 547 -8.65 -25.35 -24.23
N LEU A 548 -7.99 -24.46 -23.46
CA LEU A 548 -7.55 -24.77 -22.11
C LEU A 548 -8.76 -24.98 -21.17
N ASP A 549 -9.78 -24.13 -21.32
CA ASP A 549 -11.04 -24.23 -20.58
C ASP A 549 -11.74 -25.56 -20.87
N GLN A 550 -11.78 -26.00 -22.13
CA GLN A 550 -12.31 -27.29 -22.53
C GLN A 550 -11.49 -28.46 -21.97
N ALA A 551 -10.16 -28.40 -22.01
CA ALA A 551 -9.28 -29.43 -21.49
C ALA A 551 -9.40 -29.61 -19.97
N LEU A 552 -9.85 -28.58 -19.27
CA LEU A 552 -10.05 -28.55 -17.81
C LEU A 552 -11.51 -28.78 -17.41
N GLN A 553 -12.42 -29.08 -18.34
CA GLN A 553 -13.81 -29.43 -17.99
C GLN A 553 -13.83 -30.70 -17.13
N GLY A 554 -14.60 -30.65 -16.03
CA GLY A 554 -14.70 -31.76 -15.09
C GLY A 554 -13.42 -32.03 -14.26
N ALA A 555 -12.40 -31.19 -14.36
CA ALA A 555 -11.19 -31.34 -13.52
C ALA A 555 -11.52 -31.06 -12.04
N SER A 556 -10.87 -31.81 -11.15
CA SER A 556 -10.91 -31.50 -9.72
C SER A 556 -10.00 -30.31 -9.41
N PRO A 557 -10.44 -29.38 -8.54
CA PRO A 557 -9.55 -28.33 -8.06
C PRO A 557 -8.37 -28.85 -7.23
N GLY A 558 -8.37 -30.14 -6.88
CA GLY A 558 -7.37 -30.74 -6.04
C GLY A 558 -7.38 -30.27 -4.59
N ARG A 559 -6.45 -30.74 -3.80
CA ARG A 559 -6.32 -30.41 -2.38
C ARG A 559 -4.96 -29.82 -2.03
N ARG A 560 -4.93 -28.99 -1.00
CA ARG A 560 -3.67 -28.55 -0.39
C ARG A 560 -3.14 -29.66 0.49
N VAL A 561 -1.85 -29.97 0.33
CA VAL A 561 -1.19 -30.98 1.14
C VAL A 561 -0.09 -30.28 1.94
N ALA A 562 -0.28 -30.21 3.25
CA ALA A 562 0.67 -29.54 4.13
C ALA A 562 2.08 -30.17 4.02
N GLY A 563 3.09 -29.36 3.81
CA GLY A 563 4.49 -29.78 3.70
C GLY A 563 4.87 -30.50 2.39
N ALA A 564 3.93 -30.74 1.46
CA ALA A 564 4.24 -31.43 0.20
C ALA A 564 4.99 -30.52 -0.79
N THR A 565 4.78 -29.21 -0.69
CA THR A 565 5.44 -28.20 -1.54
C THR A 565 5.87 -27.01 -0.70
N PRO A 566 6.90 -26.24 -1.13
CA PRO A 566 7.25 -24.98 -0.52
C PRO A 566 6.15 -23.90 -0.63
N ASP A 567 5.29 -23.98 -1.64
CA ASP A 567 4.12 -23.11 -1.81
C ASP A 567 2.89 -23.70 -1.09
N PRO A 568 2.48 -23.12 0.05
CA PRO A 568 1.35 -23.63 0.83
C PRO A 568 -0.01 -23.44 0.11
N MET A 569 -0.07 -22.66 -0.97
CA MET A 569 -1.28 -22.42 -1.75
C MET A 569 -1.43 -23.38 -2.93
N LEU A 570 -0.39 -24.11 -3.29
CA LEU A 570 -0.41 -25.05 -4.38
C LEU A 570 -1.35 -26.21 -4.06
N ARG A 571 -2.18 -26.57 -5.02
CA ARG A 571 -3.11 -27.71 -4.92
C ARG A 571 -2.60 -28.84 -5.78
N LEU A 572 -2.52 -30.04 -5.19
CA LEU A 572 -2.11 -31.29 -5.82
C LEU A 572 -3.34 -32.14 -6.13
N PRO A 573 -3.21 -33.19 -6.99
CA PRO A 573 -4.29 -34.15 -7.23
C PRO A 573 -4.90 -34.70 -5.93
N ASP A 574 -6.18 -35.06 -5.97
CA ASP A 574 -6.92 -35.51 -4.78
C ASP A 574 -6.32 -36.77 -4.14
N ASP A 575 -5.74 -37.67 -4.95
CA ASP A 575 -5.02 -38.86 -4.50
C ASP A 575 -3.63 -38.55 -3.94
N GLY A 576 -3.15 -37.30 -4.07
CA GLY A 576 -1.83 -36.84 -3.64
C GLY A 576 -0.68 -37.41 -4.48
N LYS A 577 -0.97 -38.00 -5.64
CA LYS A 577 0.05 -38.61 -6.53
C LYS A 577 0.24 -37.74 -7.79
N PRO A 578 1.26 -36.86 -7.81
CA PRO A 578 1.58 -36.09 -9.00
C PRO A 578 2.10 -37.02 -10.13
N SER A 579 1.83 -36.67 -11.39
CA SER A 579 2.50 -37.28 -12.53
C SER A 579 4.02 -37.09 -12.46
N GLU A 580 4.81 -37.94 -13.13
CA GLU A 580 6.28 -37.82 -13.13
C GLU A 580 6.74 -36.42 -13.54
N ARG A 581 6.12 -35.84 -14.57
CA ARG A 581 6.38 -34.49 -15.00
C ARG A 581 6.07 -33.48 -13.91
N CYS A 582 4.90 -33.56 -13.28
CA CYS A 582 4.50 -32.66 -12.22
C CYS A 582 5.41 -32.83 -10.99
N ALA A 583 5.80 -34.06 -10.65
CA ALA A 583 6.75 -34.34 -9.57
C ALA A 583 8.11 -33.67 -9.83
N ALA A 584 8.60 -33.73 -11.07
CA ALA A 584 9.84 -33.06 -11.46
C ALA A 584 9.73 -31.53 -11.37
N GLU A 585 8.58 -30.95 -11.74
CA GLU A 585 8.32 -29.52 -11.58
C GLU A 585 8.25 -29.11 -10.09
N ILE A 586 7.59 -29.92 -9.25
CA ILE A 586 7.53 -29.71 -7.78
C ILE A 586 8.90 -29.80 -7.14
N ALA A 587 9.74 -30.74 -7.59
CA ALA A 587 11.09 -30.91 -7.05
C ALA A 587 11.97 -29.66 -7.26
N ARG A 588 11.66 -28.85 -8.28
CA ARG A 588 12.30 -27.55 -8.54
C ARG A 588 11.60 -26.39 -7.85
N ASP A 589 10.47 -26.65 -7.17
CA ASP A 589 9.67 -25.61 -6.56
C ASP A 589 10.45 -24.86 -5.47
N ARG A 590 10.12 -23.61 -5.26
CA ARG A 590 10.71 -22.74 -4.26
C ARG A 590 9.61 -22.08 -3.44
N ARG A 591 9.99 -21.56 -2.29
CA ARG A 591 9.05 -20.91 -1.38
C ARG A 591 8.31 -19.75 -2.06
N GLY A 592 7.00 -19.81 -1.98
CA GLY A 592 6.08 -18.72 -2.28
C GLY A 592 5.81 -18.49 -3.76
N THR A 593 4.77 -17.75 -4.01
CA THR A 593 4.40 -17.23 -5.32
C THR A 593 5.12 -15.92 -5.59
N LEU A 594 5.43 -15.65 -6.88
CA LEU A 594 5.95 -14.38 -7.35
C LEU A 594 7.36 -14.02 -6.86
N GLN A 595 8.22 -15.02 -6.67
CA GLN A 595 9.63 -14.84 -6.25
C GLN A 595 10.43 -13.95 -7.22
N PHE A 596 10.03 -13.89 -8.49
CA PHE A 596 10.68 -13.06 -9.52
C PHE A 596 10.35 -11.57 -9.40
N ALA A 597 9.22 -11.20 -8.83
CA ALA A 597 8.76 -9.81 -8.82
C ALA A 597 9.79 -8.79 -8.26
N PRO A 598 10.58 -9.10 -7.20
CA PRO A 598 11.61 -8.20 -6.69
C PRO A 598 12.78 -7.95 -7.64
N TYR A 599 12.94 -8.78 -8.68
CA TYR A 599 14.04 -8.66 -9.64
C TYR A 599 13.64 -7.92 -10.91
N LEU A 600 12.34 -7.70 -11.11
CA LEU A 600 11.82 -7.05 -12.31
C LEU A 600 12.47 -5.70 -12.57
N TYR A 601 12.52 -4.84 -11.56
CA TYR A 601 13.04 -3.46 -11.70
C TYR A 601 14.56 -3.39 -11.84
N LEU A 602 15.29 -4.48 -11.63
CA LEU A 602 16.74 -4.56 -11.88
C LEU A 602 17.04 -4.56 -13.37
N ASN A 603 16.07 -4.99 -14.21
CA ASN A 603 16.23 -5.00 -15.65
C ASN A 603 16.17 -3.58 -16.24
N ALA A 604 16.99 -3.33 -17.26
CA ALA A 604 16.72 -2.26 -18.19
C ALA A 604 15.38 -2.55 -18.91
N PRO A 605 14.53 -1.55 -19.18
CA PRO A 605 13.24 -1.77 -19.86
C PRO A 605 13.34 -2.44 -21.23
N THR A 606 14.49 -2.29 -21.89
CA THR A 606 14.84 -2.88 -23.19
C THR A 606 15.49 -4.26 -23.08
N LEU A 607 15.77 -4.75 -21.87
CA LEU A 607 16.44 -6.02 -21.57
C LEU A 607 17.85 -6.15 -22.18
N ASP A 608 18.53 -5.04 -22.44
CA ASP A 608 19.90 -4.94 -22.98
C ASP A 608 20.96 -4.65 -21.90
N GLY A 609 20.55 -4.46 -20.67
CA GLY A 609 21.43 -4.21 -19.51
C GLY A 609 22.53 -5.27 -19.37
N ALA A 610 23.61 -4.97 -18.67
CA ALA A 610 24.74 -5.88 -18.50
C ALA A 610 24.32 -7.22 -17.88
N ILE A 611 23.49 -7.19 -16.83
CA ILE A 611 22.86 -8.38 -16.27
C ILE A 611 21.37 -8.36 -16.62
N VAL A 612 20.87 -9.47 -17.16
CA VAL A 612 19.43 -9.69 -17.40
C VAL A 612 18.91 -10.68 -16.36
N TRP A 613 17.96 -10.25 -15.57
CA TRP A 613 17.31 -11.05 -14.53
C TRP A 613 16.00 -11.63 -15.09
N ALA A 614 15.89 -12.94 -15.12
CA ALA A 614 14.74 -13.63 -15.71
C ALA A 614 14.23 -14.71 -14.76
N ARG A 615 12.94 -15.03 -14.80
CA ARG A 615 12.37 -16.17 -14.07
C ARG A 615 12.89 -17.47 -14.66
N GLU A 616 13.26 -18.43 -13.82
CA GLU A 616 13.55 -19.79 -14.23
C GLU A 616 12.25 -20.54 -14.53
N LEU A 617 12.06 -20.94 -15.78
CA LEU A 617 10.93 -21.77 -16.22
C LEU A 617 11.31 -23.25 -16.34
N GLY A 618 12.57 -23.51 -16.64
CA GLY A 618 13.17 -24.85 -16.80
C GLY A 618 13.13 -25.36 -18.27
N GLY A 619 14.00 -26.33 -18.52
CA GLY A 619 14.04 -27.08 -19.81
C GLY A 619 14.25 -26.20 -21.02
N ASP A 620 13.44 -26.49 -22.08
CA ASP A 620 13.55 -25.82 -23.37
C ASP A 620 13.24 -24.33 -23.33
N ASP A 621 12.38 -23.88 -22.38
CA ASP A 621 12.04 -22.46 -22.23
C ASP A 621 13.29 -21.65 -21.84
N ASP A 622 14.07 -22.09 -20.86
CA ASP A 622 15.29 -21.40 -20.41
C ASP A 622 16.39 -21.48 -21.48
N THR A 623 16.50 -22.62 -22.17
CA THR A 623 17.42 -22.77 -23.30
C THR A 623 17.07 -21.81 -24.44
N ALA A 624 15.80 -21.66 -24.76
CA ALA A 624 15.34 -20.74 -25.79
C ALA A 624 15.62 -19.27 -25.40
N LEU A 625 15.51 -18.92 -24.13
CA LEU A 625 15.89 -17.60 -23.65
C LEU A 625 17.41 -17.40 -23.74
N ALA A 626 18.22 -18.37 -23.31
CA ALA A 626 19.69 -18.30 -23.35
C ALA A 626 20.22 -18.06 -24.78
N ARG A 627 19.61 -18.68 -25.80
CA ARG A 627 19.95 -18.47 -27.21
C ARG A 627 19.75 -17.01 -27.67
N ARG A 628 18.97 -16.20 -26.98
CA ARG A 628 18.82 -14.76 -27.28
C ARG A 628 19.94 -13.91 -26.72
N TYR A 629 20.73 -14.47 -25.81
CA TYR A 629 21.87 -13.84 -25.15
C TYR A 629 23.13 -14.71 -25.28
N PRO A 630 23.56 -15.01 -26.52
CA PRO A 630 24.61 -16.00 -26.78
C PRO A 630 25.99 -15.57 -26.26
N ASP A 631 26.18 -14.30 -26.03
CA ASP A 631 27.38 -13.65 -25.51
C ASP A 631 27.46 -13.58 -23.98
N ARG A 632 26.49 -14.20 -23.28
CA ARG A 632 26.40 -14.14 -21.81
C ARG A 632 26.46 -15.52 -21.19
N PRO A 633 27.24 -15.69 -20.11
CA PRO A 633 27.11 -16.85 -19.26
C PRO A 633 25.72 -16.87 -18.59
N VAL A 634 25.20 -18.07 -18.37
CA VAL A 634 23.88 -18.26 -17.73
C VAL A 634 24.10 -18.75 -16.29
N TYR A 635 23.60 -18.00 -15.35
CA TYR A 635 23.66 -18.35 -13.93
C TYR A 635 22.25 -18.57 -13.38
N ARG A 636 22.18 -19.44 -12.35
CA ARG A 636 21.04 -19.51 -11.44
C ARG A 636 21.37 -18.79 -10.16
N TYR A 637 20.54 -17.87 -9.71
CA TYR A 637 20.68 -17.17 -8.43
C TYR A 637 19.86 -17.85 -7.34
N ARG A 638 20.51 -18.34 -6.31
CA ARG A 638 19.88 -19.07 -5.21
C ARG A 638 19.62 -18.22 -3.96
N GLY A 639 19.95 -16.94 -4.01
CA GLY A 639 19.93 -16.04 -2.87
C GLY A 639 21.15 -16.16 -1.96
N PRO A 640 21.31 -15.23 -1.01
CA PRO A 640 22.46 -15.21 -0.11
C PRO A 640 22.53 -16.51 0.71
N ARG A 641 23.73 -17.09 0.79
CA ARG A 641 24.00 -18.33 1.51
C ARG A 641 24.77 -18.07 2.79
N ARG A 642 24.39 -18.76 3.86
CA ARG A 642 25.04 -18.65 5.17
C ARG A 642 26.39 -19.42 5.26
N ASP A 643 26.63 -20.33 4.33
CA ASP A 643 27.81 -21.17 4.27
C ASP A 643 29.01 -20.55 3.54
N GLY A 644 28.88 -19.28 3.10
CA GLY A 644 29.93 -18.55 2.37
C GLY A 644 30.11 -18.99 0.92
N THR A 645 29.30 -19.95 0.42
CA THR A 645 29.34 -20.35 -0.99
C THR A 645 28.71 -19.29 -1.88
N SER A 646 29.13 -19.24 -3.17
CA SER A 646 28.54 -18.30 -4.15
C SER A 646 27.04 -18.49 -4.22
N PRO A 647 26.26 -17.39 -4.18
CA PRO A 647 24.83 -17.46 -4.42
C PRO A 647 24.49 -17.77 -5.89
N PHE A 648 25.48 -17.72 -6.78
CA PHE A 648 25.32 -17.99 -8.21
C PHE A 648 25.88 -19.37 -8.57
N GLU A 649 25.10 -20.14 -9.31
CA GLU A 649 25.47 -21.42 -9.91
C GLU A 649 25.55 -21.21 -11.42
N LEU A 650 26.73 -21.48 -12.02
CA LEU A 650 26.89 -21.42 -13.47
C LEU A 650 26.15 -22.59 -14.12
N LEU A 651 25.27 -22.29 -15.07
CA LEU A 651 24.50 -23.29 -15.82
C LEU A 651 25.04 -23.49 -17.24
N ALA A 652 25.53 -22.44 -17.88
CA ALA A 652 26.10 -22.49 -19.22
C ALA A 652 27.10 -21.36 -19.46
N GLU A 653 28.18 -21.68 -20.20
CA GLU A 653 29.12 -20.70 -20.73
C GLU A 653 28.56 -20.00 -21.97
N PRO A 654 29.09 -18.80 -22.34
CA PRO A 654 28.72 -18.14 -23.57
C PRO A 654 28.96 -19.06 -24.81
N THR A 655 27.98 -19.10 -25.73
CA THR A 655 28.09 -19.92 -26.95
C THR A 655 28.89 -19.23 -28.06
N THR A 656 29.04 -17.91 -27.96
CA THR A 656 29.94 -17.15 -28.85
C THR A 656 31.21 -16.82 -28.09
N ASN A 657 32.29 -17.52 -28.39
CA ASN A 657 33.64 -17.00 -28.14
C ASN A 657 33.80 -15.72 -28.94
N ALA A 658 33.54 -14.57 -28.33
CA ALA A 658 34.05 -13.29 -28.84
C ALA A 658 35.58 -13.33 -28.66
N VAL A 659 36.26 -14.06 -29.49
CA VAL A 659 37.70 -13.97 -29.62
C VAL A 659 37.98 -12.55 -30.08
N ALA A 660 38.41 -11.73 -29.11
CA ALA A 660 39.17 -10.55 -29.43
C ALA A 660 40.46 -11.01 -30.12
N SER A 661 40.40 -11.20 -31.43
CA SER A 661 41.59 -11.24 -32.26
C SER A 661 42.15 -9.83 -32.41
N THR A 662 42.82 -9.37 -31.36
CA THR A 662 43.89 -8.38 -31.53
C THR A 662 45.08 -9.15 -32.12
N THR A 663 45.04 -9.46 -33.40
CA THR A 663 46.23 -9.76 -34.16
C THR A 663 46.99 -8.46 -34.33
N ASN A 664 48.00 -8.28 -33.51
CA ASN A 664 49.21 -7.57 -33.90
C ASN A 664 49.67 -8.14 -35.23
N THR A 665 49.88 -7.27 -36.21
CA THR A 665 50.84 -7.51 -37.29
C THR A 665 51.50 -6.22 -37.67
N PRO A 666 52.73 -6.29 -38.17
CA PRO A 666 53.91 -5.64 -37.65
C PRO A 666 54.10 -4.21 -38.17
#